data_826c0e28dae67b779a3a2032d89486e5
#
_entry.id   826c0e28dae67b779a3a2032d89486e5
#
_cell.length_a   1.000
_cell.length_b   1.000
_cell.length_c   1.000
_cell.angle_alpha   90.00
_cell.angle_beta   90.00
_cell.angle_gamma   90.00
#
_symmetry.space_group_name_H-M   'P 1'
#
loop_
_entity.id
_entity.type
_entity.pdbx_description
1 polymer ?
#
loop_
_entity_poly.entity_id
_entity_poly.type
_entity_poly.pdbx_seq_one_letter_code
_entity_poly.pdbx_strand_id
1 'polypeptide(L)'
;MKTISKIAYSNDKKNKTRSILIMIAICLSTMLLTMISTIGNGIIRLQRENAAETYGSNYGIFLSVNEKQLQELKRHSEIDRIGIMCTAGVLKGNEKGSFVSADDTVIDMLPFNREYNLAEGSYPKGAKEIAAGKTFFQSQGYSNVQIGDTVTLNYRSGMQTEYEPQEFVVSGILFDREEYTIDASYVVFCSSAFYNSQFAENEQTYHVYFTLSDTVNVSMNNIDSVLGELADSCEIDKKNMIVNDYYLSWTLEPSYEMIAVCGILILGIVLFSVVVIYNIFQVGIAQKIQEYGKIKALGATKKQMKQLIFREGMFLALFAIPIGLLFGFLLAKGSFHWLIEQGNMVSSGIKNNQVPLFSITMILISAFVSLLTVMLALRKPMKIVSGISPIEATRYSENSTKKNHGMRKGRQNVTVFSMAMANVTGNKKRTIGTILTMGLSCVLFVAISNYVGNIDTEYEARRGLNHGQFELKLDYALEWDEAYPENNLDSILRNNPLNESLLENIKSISGVTEVQTREVAVANINGVKQTVSIVNKEDFEKMRQEGDLGAMDYDEAVKNGDVFFGWSMWMESDGYSLDSPISFELDNGTEKLLYDGNIAGAFLSADSYLVMPEEVYHAMQPSEPAYGYVWIDCDEKDVESVEQDVRNLISDTSYVGLKTYHDELQTAEFSSRMMKLGCYLFMAIVGLIGFMNLANTMIINITTKRQEYGVLQAVGMTNKQLNISMQLQGLIFTIGTILVALMVGLPIGRMLFSYAKQNGIFGMNVYHIPFAPISLMILLVGILQIVLSCILSSNLKKETLVDRIRYQG
;
A
#
# COMPACT_ATOMS: atom_id res chain seq x y z
N MET A 1 -9.98 41.05 -25.46
CA MET A 1 -9.46 40.06 -24.51
C MET A 1 -8.69 40.61 -23.32
N LYS A 2 -7.78 41.61 -23.51
CA LYS A 2 -7.02 42.26 -22.41
C LYS A 2 -7.88 42.92 -21.33
N THR A 3 -9.00 43.56 -21.70
CA THR A 3 -9.87 44.30 -20.75
C THR A 3 -10.55 43.40 -19.72
N ILE A 4 -11.10 42.25 -20.10
CA ILE A 4 -11.79 41.30 -19.18
C ILE A 4 -10.78 40.72 -18.16
N SER A 5 -9.55 40.42 -18.58
CA SER A 5 -8.50 39.96 -17.66
C SER A 5 -8.10 41.02 -16.65
N LYS A 6 -8.02 42.32 -17.11
CA LYS A 6 -7.68 43.44 -16.23
C LYS A 6 -8.76 43.69 -15.19
N ILE A 7 -10.04 43.57 -15.59
CA ILE A 7 -11.19 43.65 -14.65
C ILE A 7 -11.15 42.48 -13.66
N ALA A 8 -10.93 41.23 -14.12
CA ALA A 8 -10.85 40.07 -13.24
C ALA A 8 -9.75 40.22 -12.19
N TYR A 9 -8.55 40.60 -12.60
CA TYR A 9 -7.41 40.85 -11.70
C TYR A 9 -7.69 41.98 -10.70
N SER A 10 -8.26 43.11 -11.17
CA SER A 10 -8.62 44.23 -10.29
C SER A 10 -9.68 43.81 -9.26
N ASN A 11 -10.63 42.96 -9.65
CA ASN A 11 -11.65 42.43 -8.78
C ASN A 11 -11.08 41.54 -7.67
N ASP A 12 -10.13 40.66 -8.02
CA ASP A 12 -9.48 39.80 -7.05
C ASP A 12 -8.61 40.59 -6.06
N LYS A 13 -7.89 41.63 -6.56
CA LYS A 13 -7.06 42.50 -5.73
C LYS A 13 -7.88 43.35 -4.76
N LYS A 14 -9.07 43.83 -5.18
CA LYS A 14 -9.96 44.63 -4.33
C LYS A 14 -10.61 43.81 -3.20
N ASN A 15 -10.89 42.51 -3.43
CA ASN A 15 -11.55 41.63 -2.50
C ASN A 15 -10.59 40.62 -1.88
N LYS A 16 -9.53 41.08 -1.22
CA LYS A 16 -8.43 40.26 -0.67
C LYS A 16 -8.90 39.09 0.16
N THR A 17 -9.81 39.29 1.13
CA THR A 17 -10.29 38.22 2.03
C THR A 17 -10.92 37.05 1.26
N ARG A 18 -11.80 37.34 0.29
CA ARG A 18 -12.43 36.34 -0.55
C ARG A 18 -11.39 35.60 -1.41
N SER A 19 -10.50 36.34 -2.06
CA SER A 19 -9.48 35.75 -2.94
C SER A 19 -8.52 34.87 -2.16
N ILE A 20 -8.13 35.25 -0.94
CA ILE A 20 -7.31 34.45 -0.04
C ILE A 20 -8.06 33.17 0.35
N LEU A 21 -9.34 33.23 0.73
CA LEU A 21 -10.14 32.06 1.10
C LEU A 21 -10.25 31.05 -0.07
N ILE A 22 -10.47 31.57 -1.30
CA ILE A 22 -10.50 30.71 -2.51
C ILE A 22 -9.12 30.10 -2.79
N MET A 23 -8.05 30.88 -2.69
CA MET A 23 -6.69 30.38 -2.90
C MET A 23 -6.33 29.31 -1.89
N ILE A 24 -6.64 29.49 -0.60
CA ILE A 24 -6.40 28.50 0.45
C ILE A 24 -7.19 27.21 0.17
N ALA A 25 -8.47 27.32 -0.21
CA ALA A 25 -9.27 26.14 -0.54
C ALA A 25 -8.72 25.36 -1.75
N ILE A 26 -8.30 26.05 -2.82
CA ILE A 26 -7.66 25.42 -3.97
C ILE A 26 -6.30 24.81 -3.57
N CYS A 27 -5.50 25.54 -2.79
CA CYS A 27 -4.19 25.08 -2.31
C CYS A 27 -4.33 23.80 -1.45
N LEU A 28 -5.22 23.78 -0.46
CA LEU A 28 -5.47 22.62 0.39
C LEU A 28 -5.99 21.42 -0.41
N SER A 29 -6.89 21.64 -1.36
CA SER A 29 -7.38 20.60 -2.25
C SER A 29 -6.28 20.03 -3.13
N THR A 30 -5.42 20.87 -3.71
CA THR A 30 -4.28 20.46 -4.51
C THR A 30 -3.24 19.74 -3.66
N MET A 31 -2.97 20.25 -2.45
CA MET A 31 -2.06 19.64 -1.49
C MET A 31 -2.49 18.22 -1.14
N LEU A 32 -3.78 18.00 -0.88
CA LEU A 32 -4.34 16.68 -0.60
C LEU A 32 -4.19 15.72 -1.78
N LEU A 33 -4.54 16.18 -3.00
CA LEU A 33 -4.39 15.39 -4.22
C LEU A 33 -2.93 15.00 -4.47
N THR A 34 -2.01 15.95 -4.32
CA THR A 34 -0.57 15.71 -4.52
C THR A 34 -0.01 14.76 -3.46
N MET A 35 -0.41 14.94 -2.19
CA MET A 35 0.03 14.08 -1.09
C MET A 35 -0.38 12.63 -1.36
N ILE A 36 -1.66 12.38 -1.70
CA ILE A 36 -2.14 11.01 -1.96
C ILE A 36 -1.48 10.41 -3.19
N SER A 37 -1.36 11.16 -4.28
CA SER A 37 -0.70 10.67 -5.49
C SER A 37 0.78 10.36 -5.25
N THR A 38 1.48 11.17 -4.45
CA THR A 38 2.90 10.97 -4.11
C THR A 38 3.09 9.80 -3.17
N ILE A 39 2.28 9.68 -2.11
CA ILE A 39 2.34 8.55 -1.16
C ILE A 39 1.96 7.24 -1.87
N GLY A 40 0.88 7.23 -2.66
CA GLY A 40 0.46 6.04 -3.41
C GLY A 40 1.56 5.56 -4.38
N ASN A 41 2.18 6.48 -5.13
CA ASN A 41 3.32 6.14 -5.98
C ASN A 41 4.55 5.68 -5.16
N GLY A 42 4.76 6.26 -3.98
CA GLY A 42 5.83 5.85 -3.06
C GLY A 42 5.64 4.43 -2.54
N ILE A 43 4.41 4.06 -2.17
CA ILE A 43 4.07 2.71 -1.72
C ILE A 43 4.28 1.68 -2.84
N ILE A 44 3.81 1.97 -4.07
CA ILE A 44 4.01 1.08 -5.22
C ILE A 44 5.51 0.88 -5.49
N ARG A 45 6.31 1.95 -5.42
CA ARG A 45 7.76 1.83 -5.60
C ARG A 45 8.42 1.05 -4.45
N LEU A 46 8.00 1.30 -3.21
CA LEU A 46 8.50 0.56 -2.05
C LEU A 46 8.18 -0.95 -2.17
N GLN A 47 6.98 -1.30 -2.62
CA GLN A 47 6.62 -2.69 -2.87
C GLN A 47 7.50 -3.34 -3.96
N ARG A 48 7.80 -2.60 -5.04
CA ARG A 48 8.70 -3.08 -6.10
C ARG A 48 10.14 -3.24 -5.59
N GLU A 49 10.65 -2.29 -4.83
CA GLU A 49 11.98 -2.37 -4.22
C GLU A 49 12.05 -3.55 -3.23
N ASN A 50 11.03 -3.72 -2.38
CA ASN A 50 10.96 -4.87 -1.49
C ASN A 50 10.92 -6.20 -2.26
N ALA A 51 10.13 -6.28 -3.32
CA ALA A 51 10.10 -7.47 -4.17
C ALA A 51 11.45 -7.73 -4.84
N ALA A 52 12.14 -6.68 -5.32
CA ALA A 52 13.48 -6.79 -5.88
C ALA A 52 14.52 -7.22 -4.82
N GLU A 53 14.38 -6.72 -3.59
CA GLU A 53 15.26 -7.11 -2.48
C GLU A 53 15.02 -8.55 -2.02
N THR A 54 13.77 -9.02 -2.08
CA THR A 54 13.40 -10.35 -1.62
C THR A 54 13.64 -11.42 -2.68
N TYR A 55 13.29 -11.13 -3.93
CA TYR A 55 13.26 -12.13 -5.02
C TYR A 55 14.27 -11.85 -6.14
N GLY A 56 15.04 -10.76 -6.03
CA GLY A 56 15.88 -10.25 -7.12
C GLY A 56 15.10 -9.41 -8.13
N SER A 57 15.83 -8.63 -8.94
CA SER A 57 15.23 -7.70 -9.91
C SER A 57 15.26 -8.20 -11.36
N ASN A 58 15.65 -9.46 -11.57
CA ASN A 58 15.65 -10.11 -12.89
C ASN A 58 14.23 -10.56 -13.30
N TYR A 59 13.97 -10.61 -14.60
CA TYR A 59 12.73 -11.16 -15.17
C TYR A 59 12.75 -12.68 -15.26
N GLY A 60 13.93 -13.22 -15.49
CA GLY A 60 14.17 -14.64 -15.55
C GLY A 60 15.65 -14.97 -15.54
N ILE A 61 15.94 -16.27 -15.52
CA ILE A 61 17.27 -16.83 -15.51
C ILE A 61 17.33 -17.92 -16.58
N PHE A 62 18.36 -17.90 -17.41
CA PHE A 62 18.71 -19.05 -18.24
C PHE A 62 19.87 -19.80 -17.63
N LEU A 63 19.64 -21.05 -17.27
CA LEU A 63 20.63 -21.94 -16.66
C LEU A 63 21.50 -22.64 -17.72
N SER A 64 22.76 -22.93 -17.36
CA SER A 64 23.67 -23.75 -18.15
C SER A 64 23.84 -23.30 -19.61
N VAL A 65 23.80 -22.00 -19.85
CA VAL A 65 23.99 -21.37 -21.16
C VAL A 65 25.43 -21.51 -21.60
N ASN A 66 25.69 -21.95 -22.83
CA ASN A 66 27.05 -21.99 -23.42
C ASN A 66 27.47 -20.64 -24.01
N GLU A 67 28.76 -20.52 -24.38
CA GLU A 67 29.31 -19.25 -24.90
C GLU A 67 28.58 -18.76 -26.16
N LYS A 68 28.20 -19.66 -27.10
CA LYS A 68 27.46 -19.28 -28.33
C LYS A 68 26.12 -18.66 -27.99
N GLN A 69 25.34 -19.32 -27.13
CA GLN A 69 24.04 -18.85 -26.67
C GLN A 69 24.14 -17.53 -25.89
N LEU A 70 25.15 -17.39 -25.03
CA LEU A 70 25.43 -16.15 -24.31
C LEU A 70 25.68 -14.97 -25.26
N GLN A 71 26.42 -15.18 -26.34
CA GLN A 71 26.68 -14.14 -27.35
C GLN A 71 25.40 -13.77 -28.13
N GLU A 72 24.49 -14.71 -28.35
CA GLU A 72 23.20 -14.46 -28.97
C GLU A 72 22.31 -13.66 -28.05
N LEU A 73 22.21 -14.03 -26.77
CA LEU A 73 21.48 -13.27 -25.75
C LEU A 73 21.99 -11.82 -25.62
N LYS A 74 23.31 -11.61 -25.57
CA LYS A 74 23.91 -10.26 -25.49
C LYS A 74 23.57 -9.35 -26.69
N ARG A 75 23.20 -9.93 -27.83
CA ARG A 75 22.83 -9.19 -29.05
C ARG A 75 21.33 -9.04 -29.22
N HIS A 76 20.54 -9.70 -28.37
CA HIS A 76 19.08 -9.72 -28.53
C HIS A 76 18.45 -8.37 -28.15
N SER A 77 17.65 -7.80 -29.05
CA SER A 77 17.11 -6.44 -28.90
C SER A 77 16.04 -6.31 -27.81
N GLU A 78 15.45 -7.41 -27.38
CA GLU A 78 14.42 -7.45 -26.35
C GLU A 78 14.98 -7.45 -24.94
N ILE A 79 16.29 -7.72 -24.81
CA ILE A 79 16.98 -7.71 -23.52
C ILE A 79 17.54 -6.32 -23.25
N ASP A 80 17.29 -5.80 -22.04
CA ASP A 80 17.83 -4.51 -21.58
C ASP A 80 19.15 -4.70 -20.82
N ARG A 81 19.14 -5.60 -19.81
CA ARG A 81 20.32 -5.86 -18.97
C ARG A 81 20.60 -7.35 -18.91
N ILE A 82 21.87 -7.72 -18.88
CA ILE A 82 22.36 -9.10 -18.69
C ILE A 82 23.37 -9.10 -17.55
N GLY A 83 23.15 -9.97 -16.57
CA GLY A 83 24.09 -10.33 -15.53
C GLY A 83 24.52 -11.80 -15.66
N ILE A 84 25.77 -12.10 -15.38
CA ILE A 84 26.34 -13.42 -15.55
C ILE A 84 26.86 -13.95 -14.22
N MET A 85 26.42 -15.15 -13.85
CA MET A 85 26.92 -15.90 -12.71
C MET A 85 27.39 -17.28 -13.18
N CYS A 86 28.50 -17.76 -12.60
CA CYS A 86 29.06 -19.08 -12.94
C CYS A 86 29.33 -19.82 -11.62
N THR A 87 28.88 -21.06 -11.53
CA THR A 87 29.25 -21.94 -10.42
C THR A 87 30.65 -22.45 -10.61
N ALA A 88 31.56 -22.10 -9.69
CA ALA A 88 32.96 -22.43 -9.80
C ALA A 88 33.30 -23.83 -9.23
N GLY A 89 32.44 -24.42 -8.46
CA GLY A 89 32.61 -25.72 -7.83
C GLY A 89 32.10 -25.72 -6.37
N VAL A 90 32.67 -26.59 -5.56
CA VAL A 90 32.25 -26.83 -4.16
C VAL A 90 33.44 -26.66 -3.22
N LEU A 91 33.24 -26.00 -2.10
CA LEU A 91 34.20 -25.89 -1.00
C LEU A 91 33.84 -26.89 0.10
N LYS A 92 34.82 -27.60 0.64
CA LYS A 92 34.60 -28.56 1.74
C LYS A 92 34.14 -27.84 2.99
N GLY A 93 33.06 -28.33 3.60
CA GLY A 93 32.41 -27.66 4.75
C GLY A 93 31.46 -26.50 4.34
N ASN A 94 31.23 -26.34 3.06
CA ASN A 94 30.25 -25.42 2.46
C ASN A 94 29.56 -26.09 1.25
N GLU A 95 29.25 -27.37 1.37
CA GLU A 95 28.67 -28.18 0.28
C GLU A 95 27.28 -27.67 -0.12
N LYS A 96 26.55 -27.05 0.81
CA LYS A 96 25.22 -26.45 0.62
C LYS A 96 25.26 -24.98 0.20
N GLY A 97 26.44 -24.36 0.29
CA GLY A 97 26.63 -22.96 -0.04
C GLY A 97 27.07 -22.76 -1.48
N SER A 98 27.09 -21.52 -1.91
CA SER A 98 27.45 -21.14 -3.26
C SER A 98 28.94 -20.76 -3.36
N PHE A 99 29.68 -21.35 -4.31
CA PHE A 99 31.01 -20.89 -4.70
C PHE A 99 30.95 -20.43 -6.14
N VAL A 100 30.81 -19.12 -6.36
CA VAL A 100 30.40 -18.54 -7.64
C VAL A 100 31.31 -17.40 -8.09
N SER A 101 31.40 -17.22 -9.40
CA SER A 101 31.88 -15.98 -10.02
C SER A 101 30.65 -15.20 -10.50
N ALA A 102 30.54 -13.92 -10.17
CA ALA A 102 29.45 -13.05 -10.55
C ALA A 102 29.97 -11.73 -11.10
N ASP A 103 29.33 -11.19 -12.12
CA ASP A 103 29.60 -9.84 -12.62
C ASP A 103 28.83 -8.78 -11.83
N ASP A 104 29.23 -7.51 -11.99
CA ASP A 104 28.61 -6.39 -11.26
C ASP A 104 27.10 -6.27 -11.59
N THR A 105 26.67 -6.70 -12.78
CA THR A 105 25.28 -6.60 -13.21
C THR A 105 24.40 -7.64 -12.51
N VAL A 106 24.88 -8.88 -12.36
CA VAL A 106 24.12 -9.92 -11.67
C VAL A 106 24.05 -9.60 -10.16
N ILE A 107 25.13 -9.09 -9.58
CA ILE A 107 25.14 -8.68 -8.16
C ILE A 107 24.04 -7.62 -7.88
N ASP A 108 23.86 -6.68 -8.81
CA ASP A 108 22.78 -5.69 -8.72
C ASP A 108 21.36 -6.30 -8.89
N MET A 109 21.23 -7.46 -9.51
CA MET A 109 19.97 -8.14 -9.79
C MET A 109 19.61 -9.19 -8.74
N LEU A 110 20.59 -9.69 -7.98
CA LEU A 110 20.35 -10.69 -6.96
C LEU A 110 19.48 -10.16 -5.82
N PRO A 111 18.74 -11.01 -5.10
CA PRO A 111 18.06 -10.64 -3.87
C PRO A 111 19.03 -9.93 -2.92
N PHE A 112 18.52 -8.95 -2.19
CA PHE A 112 19.33 -8.24 -1.19
C PHE A 112 19.51 -9.12 0.05
N ASN A 113 20.26 -10.18 -0.09
CA ASN A 113 20.83 -10.87 1.06
C ASN A 113 22.11 -10.17 1.45
N ARG A 114 22.28 -9.83 2.73
CA ARG A 114 23.52 -9.23 3.25
C ARG A 114 24.77 -9.97 2.77
N GLU A 115 24.66 -11.28 2.65
CA GLU A 115 25.72 -12.20 2.20
C GLU A 115 26.21 -11.98 0.77
N TYR A 116 25.43 -11.35 -0.10
CA TYR A 116 25.91 -10.97 -1.44
C TYR A 116 26.63 -9.64 -1.45
N ASN A 117 26.54 -8.86 -0.36
CA ASN A 117 27.05 -7.50 -0.31
C ASN A 117 28.36 -7.40 0.49
N LEU A 118 29.26 -6.57 0.00
CA LEU A 118 30.53 -6.29 0.66
C LEU A 118 30.35 -5.44 1.93
N ALA A 119 30.87 -5.92 3.05
CA ALA A 119 31.08 -5.13 4.25
C ALA A 119 32.40 -4.34 4.14
N GLU A 120 33.47 -4.98 3.62
CA GLU A 120 34.80 -4.39 3.49
C GLU A 120 35.49 -4.92 2.22
N GLY A 121 36.35 -4.13 1.59
CA GLY A 121 37.16 -4.56 0.45
C GLY A 121 36.48 -4.46 -0.91
N SER A 122 36.77 -5.43 -1.78
CA SER A 122 36.23 -5.49 -3.14
C SER A 122 35.89 -6.92 -3.57
N TYR A 123 34.98 -7.07 -4.54
CA TYR A 123 34.75 -8.38 -5.16
C TYR A 123 36.02 -8.90 -5.87
N PRO A 124 36.24 -10.23 -5.91
CA PRO A 124 37.42 -10.85 -6.48
C PRO A 124 37.58 -10.51 -7.95
N LYS A 125 38.83 -10.11 -8.36
CA LYS A 125 39.21 -9.84 -9.77
C LYS A 125 40.36 -10.71 -10.19
N GLY A 126 41.30 -10.97 -9.29
CA GLY A 126 42.47 -11.83 -9.54
C GLY A 126 42.14 -13.30 -9.40
N ALA A 127 42.83 -14.18 -10.16
CA ALA A 127 42.56 -15.62 -10.17
C ALA A 127 42.74 -16.35 -8.83
N LYS A 128 43.37 -15.72 -7.84
CA LYS A 128 43.50 -16.25 -6.47
C LYS A 128 42.75 -15.47 -5.44
N GLU A 129 41.88 -14.57 -5.84
CA GLU A 129 41.09 -13.73 -4.92
C GLU A 129 39.75 -14.39 -4.56
N ILE A 130 39.32 -14.17 -3.31
CA ILE A 130 38.07 -14.69 -2.74
C ILE A 130 37.42 -13.63 -1.86
N ALA A 131 36.07 -13.62 -1.82
CA ALA A 131 35.29 -12.83 -0.88
C ALA A 131 34.20 -13.69 -0.23
N ALA A 132 34.10 -13.62 1.10
CA ALA A 132 33.12 -14.35 1.89
C ALA A 132 32.85 -13.63 3.22
N GLY A 133 31.82 -14.06 3.95
CA GLY A 133 31.53 -13.57 5.31
C GLY A 133 32.56 -14.05 6.34
N LYS A 134 32.69 -13.32 7.46
CA LYS A 134 33.60 -13.71 8.56
C LYS A 134 33.23 -15.07 9.16
N THR A 135 31.93 -15.35 9.26
CA THR A 135 31.42 -16.64 9.77
C THR A 135 31.86 -17.81 8.89
N PHE A 136 31.87 -17.65 7.56
CA PHE A 136 32.42 -18.65 6.65
C PHE A 136 33.90 -18.94 6.97
N PHE A 137 34.72 -17.90 7.10
CA PHE A 137 36.15 -18.11 7.41
C PHE A 137 36.36 -18.78 8.77
N GLN A 138 35.52 -18.44 9.76
CA GLN A 138 35.53 -19.09 11.09
C GLN A 138 35.19 -20.58 10.99
N SER A 139 34.18 -20.96 10.19
CA SER A 139 33.83 -22.37 9.95
C SER A 139 34.96 -23.17 9.30
N GLN A 140 35.82 -22.48 8.51
CA GLN A 140 37.02 -23.06 7.91
C GLN A 140 38.27 -23.01 8.82
N GLY A 141 38.12 -22.60 10.11
CA GLY A 141 39.18 -22.55 11.10
C GLY A 141 40.01 -21.25 11.17
N TYR A 142 39.58 -20.20 10.49
CA TYR A 142 40.27 -18.90 10.46
C TYR A 142 39.53 -17.87 11.35
N SER A 143 39.98 -17.62 12.57
CA SER A 143 39.25 -16.83 13.58
C SER A 143 39.27 -15.31 13.36
N ASN A 144 40.23 -14.73 12.65
CA ASN A 144 40.39 -13.27 12.48
C ASN A 144 40.98 -12.94 11.09
N VAL A 145 40.20 -13.15 10.05
CA VAL A 145 40.63 -12.89 8.66
C VAL A 145 40.53 -11.39 8.36
N GLN A 146 41.56 -10.86 7.71
CA GLN A 146 41.61 -9.50 7.17
C GLN A 146 41.85 -9.52 5.65
N ILE A 147 41.52 -8.40 5.01
CA ILE A 147 41.77 -8.22 3.58
C ILE A 147 43.27 -8.32 3.31
N GLY A 148 43.65 -9.16 2.35
CA GLY A 148 45.03 -9.46 1.99
C GLY A 148 45.59 -10.73 2.63
N ASP A 149 44.90 -11.35 3.58
CA ASP A 149 45.31 -12.62 4.15
C ASP A 149 45.21 -13.76 3.12
N THR A 150 46.09 -14.75 3.26
CA THR A 150 46.02 -15.97 2.46
C THR A 150 45.37 -17.09 3.25
N VAL A 151 44.33 -17.71 2.67
CA VAL A 151 43.60 -18.84 3.24
C VAL A 151 43.73 -20.06 2.31
N THR A 152 43.83 -21.24 2.89
CA THR A 152 43.83 -22.50 2.12
C THR A 152 42.48 -23.18 2.30
N LEU A 153 41.75 -23.35 1.22
CA LEU A 153 40.43 -23.97 1.23
C LEU A 153 40.50 -25.28 0.43
N ASN A 154 39.81 -26.32 0.89
CA ASN A 154 39.67 -27.54 0.16
C ASN A 154 38.56 -27.39 -0.90
N TYR A 155 38.92 -27.43 -2.13
CA TYR A 155 38.09 -27.17 -3.31
C TYR A 155 37.98 -28.38 -4.21
N ARG A 156 36.83 -28.58 -4.83
CA ARG A 156 36.64 -29.51 -5.96
C ARG A 156 35.86 -28.81 -7.08
N SER A 157 36.29 -29.02 -8.32
CA SER A 157 35.56 -28.53 -9.50
C SER A 157 34.54 -29.56 -9.99
N GLY A 158 33.33 -29.14 -10.28
CA GLY A 158 32.33 -29.92 -11.00
C GLY A 158 32.17 -31.37 -10.52
N MET A 159 32.41 -32.34 -11.43
CA MET A 159 32.22 -33.77 -11.19
C MET A 159 33.40 -34.46 -10.48
N GLN A 160 34.43 -33.73 -10.05
CA GLN A 160 35.52 -34.33 -9.27
C GLN A 160 34.99 -34.86 -7.94
N THR A 161 35.51 -36.04 -7.52
CA THR A 161 35.11 -36.67 -6.24
C THR A 161 36.03 -36.28 -5.09
N GLU A 162 37.25 -35.86 -5.38
CA GLU A 162 38.27 -35.53 -4.38
C GLU A 162 38.42 -34.01 -4.23
N TYR A 163 38.61 -33.52 -3.01
CA TYR A 163 38.93 -32.16 -2.68
C TYR A 163 40.44 -31.91 -2.72
N GLU A 164 40.86 -30.84 -3.38
CA GLU A 164 42.27 -30.42 -3.42
C GLU A 164 42.46 -29.12 -2.64
N PRO A 165 43.56 -28.92 -1.92
CA PRO A 165 43.82 -27.68 -1.22
C PRO A 165 44.18 -26.58 -2.23
N GLN A 166 43.46 -25.46 -2.17
CA GLN A 166 43.63 -24.29 -3.04
C GLN A 166 43.90 -23.06 -2.18
N GLU A 167 44.96 -22.30 -2.51
CA GLU A 167 45.28 -21.02 -1.83
C GLU A 167 44.54 -19.87 -2.47
N PHE A 168 43.92 -19.06 -1.62
CA PHE A 168 43.22 -17.84 -2.00
C PHE A 168 43.66 -16.65 -1.13
N VAL A 169 43.61 -15.45 -1.72
CA VAL A 169 43.83 -14.19 -1.03
C VAL A 169 42.48 -13.53 -0.79
N VAL A 170 42.20 -13.12 0.42
CA VAL A 170 40.94 -12.46 0.79
C VAL A 170 40.91 -11.05 0.22
N SER A 171 40.05 -10.79 -0.76
CA SER A 171 39.90 -9.48 -1.40
C SER A 171 38.74 -8.67 -0.83
N GLY A 172 37.78 -9.35 -0.23
CA GLY A 172 36.57 -8.73 0.34
C GLY A 172 35.98 -9.57 1.47
N ILE A 173 35.31 -8.87 2.36
CA ILE A 173 34.51 -9.46 3.44
C ILE A 173 33.07 -9.10 3.19
N LEU A 174 32.22 -10.10 3.07
CA LEU A 174 30.78 -9.93 2.91
C LEU A 174 30.12 -9.70 4.27
N PHE A 175 28.91 -9.15 4.28
CA PHE A 175 28.10 -9.15 5.50
C PHE A 175 27.73 -10.58 5.88
N ASP A 176 27.88 -10.92 7.15
CA ASP A 176 27.39 -12.18 7.67
C ASP A 176 25.85 -12.19 7.72
N ARG A 177 25.26 -13.37 7.61
CA ARG A 177 23.85 -13.60 7.94
C ARG A 177 23.57 -13.14 9.38
N GLU A 178 22.37 -12.68 9.66
CA GLU A 178 21.92 -12.48 11.03
C GLU A 178 21.92 -13.82 11.78
N GLU A 179 22.20 -13.80 13.09
CA GLU A 179 22.48 -14.96 13.96
C GLU A 179 21.41 -16.09 13.97
N TYR A 180 20.32 -15.92 13.22
CA TYR A 180 19.15 -16.78 13.26
C TYR A 180 18.97 -17.73 12.06
N THR A 181 19.89 -17.75 11.13
CA THR A 181 19.86 -18.74 10.04
C THR A 181 20.60 -20.01 10.43
N ILE A 182 19.87 -21.07 10.56
CA ILE A 182 20.31 -22.38 11.04
C ILE A 182 21.15 -23.13 9.99
N ASP A 183 21.16 -22.65 8.75
CA ASP A 183 21.88 -23.31 7.66
C ASP A 183 23.31 -22.79 7.52
N ALA A 184 24.28 -23.69 7.61
CA ALA A 184 25.71 -23.45 7.37
C ALA A 184 26.04 -23.30 5.86
N SER A 185 25.12 -22.76 5.06
CA SER A 185 25.34 -22.48 3.66
C SER A 185 25.86 -21.05 3.49
N TYR A 186 27.07 -20.88 3.00
CA TYR A 186 27.70 -19.57 2.84
C TYR A 186 27.84 -19.22 1.36
N VAL A 187 27.62 -17.95 1.05
CA VAL A 187 27.95 -17.39 -0.26
C VAL A 187 29.43 -17.03 -0.28
N VAL A 188 30.14 -17.58 -1.25
CA VAL A 188 31.57 -17.34 -1.46
C VAL A 188 31.77 -16.91 -2.89
N PHE A 189 32.34 -15.73 -3.11
CA PHE A 189 32.67 -15.26 -4.44
C PHE A 189 34.12 -15.56 -4.81
N CYS A 190 34.34 -16.05 -6.02
CA CYS A 190 35.62 -16.07 -6.70
C CYS A 190 35.58 -15.16 -7.94
N SER A 191 36.73 -14.98 -8.59
CA SER A 191 36.79 -14.20 -9.82
C SER A 191 36.47 -15.03 -11.06
N SER A 192 36.03 -14.36 -12.14
CA SER A 192 35.90 -14.98 -13.46
C SER A 192 37.25 -15.52 -13.99
N ALA A 193 38.36 -14.92 -13.57
CA ALA A 193 39.69 -15.44 -13.92
C ALA A 193 39.96 -16.79 -13.25
N PHE A 194 39.52 -17.02 -12.02
CA PHE A 194 39.57 -18.32 -11.37
C PHE A 194 38.70 -19.32 -12.11
N TYR A 195 37.42 -19.02 -12.35
CA TYR A 195 36.48 -19.87 -13.07
C TYR A 195 37.05 -20.32 -14.41
N ASN A 196 37.52 -19.38 -15.23
CA ASN A 196 38.11 -19.67 -16.55
C ASN A 196 39.41 -20.51 -16.49
N SER A 197 40.12 -20.52 -15.35
CA SER A 197 41.29 -21.38 -15.15
C SER A 197 40.95 -22.83 -14.81
N GLN A 198 39.74 -23.07 -14.28
CA GLN A 198 39.29 -24.38 -13.82
C GLN A 198 38.55 -25.18 -14.92
N PHE A 199 37.90 -24.48 -15.85
CA PHE A 199 37.08 -25.09 -16.91
C PHE A 199 37.62 -24.75 -18.29
N ALA A 200 37.68 -25.75 -19.16
CA ALA A 200 37.99 -25.53 -20.57
C ALA A 200 36.86 -24.77 -21.26
N GLU A 201 37.15 -23.99 -22.30
CA GLU A 201 36.20 -23.11 -22.97
C GLU A 201 34.89 -23.81 -23.42
N ASN A 202 34.99 -25.09 -23.78
CA ASN A 202 33.87 -25.93 -24.19
C ASN A 202 33.09 -26.55 -23.01
N GLU A 203 33.58 -26.42 -21.80
CA GLU A 203 32.95 -26.91 -20.55
C GLU A 203 32.35 -25.77 -19.74
N GLN A 204 32.62 -24.53 -20.12
CA GLN A 204 32.08 -23.35 -19.42
C GLN A 204 30.57 -23.21 -19.64
N THR A 205 29.88 -23.06 -18.54
CA THR A 205 28.43 -22.81 -18.52
C THR A 205 28.12 -21.57 -17.67
N TYR A 206 27.13 -20.83 -18.10
CA TYR A 206 26.74 -19.55 -17.52
C TYR A 206 25.29 -19.60 -17.05
N HIS A 207 25.00 -19.04 -15.89
CA HIS A 207 23.67 -18.68 -15.48
C HIS A 207 23.44 -17.20 -15.84
N VAL A 208 22.49 -16.96 -16.72
CA VAL A 208 22.26 -15.64 -17.30
C VAL A 208 20.99 -15.04 -16.71
N TYR A 209 21.16 -14.05 -15.87
CA TYR A 209 20.09 -13.23 -15.32
C TYR A 209 19.80 -12.06 -16.26
N PHE A 210 18.55 -11.74 -16.53
CA PHE A 210 18.25 -10.68 -17.46
C PHE A 210 16.97 -9.91 -17.12
N THR A 211 16.89 -8.69 -17.66
CA THR A 211 15.67 -7.88 -17.70
C THR A 211 15.30 -7.59 -19.16
N LEU A 212 14.00 -7.47 -19.43
CA LEU A 212 13.50 -7.13 -20.75
C LEU A 212 13.45 -5.63 -20.98
N SER A 213 13.56 -5.22 -22.24
CA SER A 213 13.41 -3.82 -22.66
C SER A 213 11.97 -3.33 -22.49
N ASP A 214 11.80 -2.05 -22.16
CA ASP A 214 10.50 -1.38 -22.08
C ASP A 214 9.67 -1.43 -23.36
N THR A 215 10.29 -1.83 -24.50
CA THR A 215 9.61 -1.98 -25.78
C THR A 215 8.85 -3.29 -25.90
N VAL A 216 9.16 -4.27 -25.06
CA VAL A 216 8.49 -5.58 -25.02
C VAL A 216 7.24 -5.46 -24.17
N ASN A 217 6.10 -5.84 -24.75
CA ASN A 217 4.83 -5.79 -24.04
C ASN A 217 4.64 -7.07 -23.21
N VAL A 218 5.00 -7.03 -21.94
CA VAL A 218 4.91 -8.14 -21.00
C VAL A 218 3.83 -7.92 -19.95
N SER A 219 3.19 -9.01 -19.55
CA SER A 219 2.21 -9.11 -18.48
C SER A 219 2.33 -10.50 -17.84
N MET A 220 1.78 -10.71 -16.66
CA MET A 220 1.78 -12.04 -16.03
C MET A 220 1.15 -13.12 -16.91
N ASN A 221 0.21 -12.76 -17.77
CA ASN A 221 -0.47 -13.72 -18.68
C ASN A 221 0.35 -14.15 -19.88
N ASN A 222 1.44 -13.44 -20.23
CA ASN A 222 2.22 -13.76 -21.45
C ASN A 222 3.72 -13.89 -21.21
N ILE A 223 4.19 -13.67 -19.98
CA ILE A 223 5.63 -13.66 -19.67
C ILE A 223 6.30 -15.00 -20.05
N ASP A 224 5.69 -16.13 -19.70
CA ASP A 224 6.21 -17.46 -20.02
C ASP A 224 6.35 -17.69 -21.53
N SER A 225 5.37 -17.23 -22.31
CA SER A 225 5.46 -17.35 -23.78
C SER A 225 6.52 -16.43 -24.35
N VAL A 226 6.65 -15.20 -23.83
CA VAL A 226 7.69 -14.25 -24.28
C VAL A 226 9.08 -14.75 -23.95
N LEU A 227 9.31 -15.25 -22.73
CA LEU A 227 10.59 -15.83 -22.34
C LEU A 227 10.87 -17.16 -23.07
N GLY A 228 9.81 -17.96 -23.32
CA GLY A 228 9.91 -19.17 -24.13
C GLY A 228 10.30 -18.90 -25.60
N GLU A 229 9.76 -17.85 -26.23
CA GLU A 229 10.15 -17.41 -27.56
C GLU A 229 11.60 -16.89 -27.59
N LEU A 230 12.02 -16.20 -26.55
CA LEU A 230 13.39 -15.74 -26.37
C LEU A 230 14.34 -16.92 -26.22
N ALA A 231 14.01 -17.94 -25.41
CA ALA A 231 14.77 -19.17 -25.25
C ALA A 231 14.92 -19.92 -26.58
N ASP A 232 13.79 -20.09 -27.29
CA ASP A 232 13.77 -20.77 -28.61
C ASP A 232 14.67 -20.04 -29.64
N SER A 233 14.65 -18.70 -29.63
CA SER A 233 15.48 -17.88 -30.56
C SER A 233 16.97 -18.01 -30.30
N CYS A 234 17.38 -18.32 -29.09
CA CYS A 234 18.76 -18.51 -28.66
C CYS A 234 19.17 -20.00 -28.56
N GLU A 235 18.34 -20.92 -29.05
CA GLU A 235 18.57 -22.36 -28.96
C GLU A 235 18.76 -22.87 -27.50
N ILE A 236 18.06 -22.26 -26.54
CA ILE A 236 18.07 -22.65 -25.12
C ILE A 236 16.88 -23.55 -24.84
N ASP A 237 17.11 -24.68 -24.16
CA ASP A 237 16.06 -25.60 -23.77
C ASP A 237 15.15 -24.91 -22.68
N LYS A 238 13.84 -24.98 -22.87
CA LYS A 238 12.87 -24.36 -21.92
C LYS A 238 12.97 -24.91 -20.50
N LYS A 239 13.44 -26.13 -20.30
CA LYS A 239 13.71 -26.68 -18.96
C LYS A 239 14.81 -25.91 -18.20
N ASN A 240 15.68 -25.19 -18.93
CA ASN A 240 16.72 -24.34 -18.36
C ASN A 240 16.30 -22.88 -18.22
N MET A 241 15.01 -22.58 -18.37
CA MET A 241 14.42 -21.26 -18.19
C MET A 241 13.69 -21.19 -16.84
N ILE A 242 14.03 -20.24 -16.03
CA ILE A 242 13.36 -19.91 -14.77
C ILE A 242 12.73 -18.52 -14.93
N VAL A 243 11.47 -18.39 -14.60
CA VAL A 243 10.75 -17.11 -14.57
C VAL A 243 10.70 -16.61 -13.14
N ASN A 244 10.99 -15.33 -12.91
CA ASN A 244 10.91 -14.75 -11.58
C ASN A 244 9.48 -14.24 -11.29
N ASP A 245 8.53 -15.17 -11.19
CA ASP A 245 7.11 -14.90 -11.04
C ASP A 245 6.79 -14.04 -9.81
N TYR A 246 7.49 -14.27 -8.70
CA TYR A 246 7.28 -13.49 -7.47
C TYR A 246 7.63 -12.01 -7.66
N TYR A 247 8.78 -11.70 -8.25
CA TYR A 247 9.15 -10.32 -8.56
C TYR A 247 8.21 -9.69 -9.60
N LEU A 248 7.89 -10.45 -10.64
CA LEU A 248 7.08 -9.96 -11.77
C LEU A 248 5.62 -9.71 -11.36
N SER A 249 5.05 -10.51 -10.48
CA SER A 249 3.69 -10.28 -9.94
C SER A 249 3.57 -8.93 -9.21
N TRP A 250 4.64 -8.49 -8.53
CA TRP A 250 4.66 -7.17 -7.87
C TRP A 250 5.02 -6.01 -8.80
N THR A 251 5.64 -6.29 -9.95
CA THR A 251 6.16 -5.25 -10.85
C THR A 251 5.32 -5.03 -12.09
N LEU A 252 4.80 -6.10 -12.70
CA LEU A 252 4.02 -6.04 -13.95
C LEU A 252 2.54 -5.74 -13.68
N GLU A 253 2.02 -6.21 -12.57
CA GLU A 253 0.63 -5.94 -12.20
C GLU A 253 0.56 -5.14 -10.90
N PRO A 254 0.53 -3.79 -10.99
CA PRO A 254 0.08 -3.01 -9.84
C PRO A 254 -1.33 -3.49 -9.51
N SER A 255 -1.57 -3.95 -8.27
CA SER A 255 -2.85 -4.55 -7.89
C SER A 255 -3.99 -3.63 -8.36
N TYR A 256 -4.88 -4.13 -9.23
CA TYR A 256 -6.06 -3.39 -9.71
C TYR A 256 -6.85 -2.83 -8.54
N GLU A 257 -6.82 -3.51 -7.42
CA GLU A 257 -7.41 -3.09 -6.16
C GLU A 257 -6.80 -1.79 -5.62
N MET A 258 -5.47 -1.68 -5.59
CA MET A 258 -4.79 -0.46 -5.14
C MET A 258 -5.07 0.71 -6.08
N ILE A 259 -5.07 0.48 -7.39
CA ILE A 259 -5.44 1.50 -8.39
C ILE A 259 -6.90 1.91 -8.20
N ALA A 260 -7.81 0.96 -7.99
CA ALA A 260 -9.23 1.23 -7.77
C ALA A 260 -9.44 2.03 -6.47
N VAL A 261 -8.81 1.64 -5.36
CA VAL A 261 -8.87 2.35 -4.07
C VAL A 261 -8.33 3.77 -4.20
N CYS A 262 -7.14 3.95 -4.80
CA CYS A 262 -6.59 5.28 -5.06
C CYS A 262 -7.49 6.10 -5.98
N GLY A 263 -8.06 5.50 -7.02
CA GLY A 263 -9.00 6.13 -7.94
C GLY A 263 -10.28 6.60 -7.26
N ILE A 264 -10.87 5.77 -6.41
CA ILE A 264 -12.06 6.11 -5.60
C ILE A 264 -11.74 7.26 -4.63
N LEU A 265 -10.60 7.22 -3.94
CA LEU A 265 -10.15 8.28 -3.05
C LEU A 265 -9.97 9.60 -3.80
N ILE A 266 -9.26 9.59 -4.93
CA ILE A 266 -9.05 10.79 -5.78
C ILE A 266 -10.40 11.34 -6.25
N LEU A 267 -11.32 10.49 -6.73
CA LEU A 267 -12.66 10.90 -7.16
C LEU A 267 -13.44 11.54 -6.00
N GLY A 268 -13.41 10.93 -4.82
CA GLY A 268 -14.03 11.46 -3.61
C GLY A 268 -13.49 12.85 -3.24
N ILE A 269 -12.17 13.03 -3.31
CA ILE A 269 -11.51 14.32 -3.05
C ILE A 269 -11.90 15.35 -4.10
N VAL A 270 -11.93 15.00 -5.37
CA VAL A 270 -12.34 15.89 -6.45
C VAL A 270 -13.78 16.36 -6.24
N LEU A 271 -14.70 15.44 -5.96
CA LEU A 271 -16.10 15.78 -5.69
C LEU A 271 -16.25 16.70 -4.47
N PHE A 272 -15.55 16.38 -3.39
CA PHE A 272 -15.50 17.20 -2.18
C PHE A 272 -14.95 18.59 -2.47
N SER A 273 -13.82 18.70 -3.15
CA SER A 273 -13.16 19.96 -3.51
C SER A 273 -14.02 20.82 -4.41
N VAL A 274 -14.69 20.22 -5.42
CA VAL A 274 -15.63 20.92 -6.30
C VAL A 274 -16.74 21.58 -5.49
N VAL A 275 -17.31 20.87 -4.51
CA VAL A 275 -18.38 21.39 -3.66
C VAL A 275 -17.89 22.54 -2.78
N VAL A 276 -16.73 22.41 -2.17
CA VAL A 276 -16.14 23.46 -1.30
C VAL A 276 -15.82 24.72 -2.11
N ILE A 277 -15.06 24.57 -3.21
CA ILE A 277 -14.69 25.69 -4.08
C ILE A 277 -15.95 26.37 -4.65
N TYR A 278 -16.93 25.59 -5.12
CA TYR A 278 -18.21 26.10 -5.59
C TYR A 278 -18.91 26.95 -4.53
N ASN A 279 -19.00 26.49 -3.28
CA ASN A 279 -19.66 27.23 -2.20
C ASN A 279 -18.98 28.59 -1.94
N ILE A 280 -17.63 28.62 -1.90
CA ILE A 280 -16.90 29.86 -1.67
C ILE A 280 -17.15 30.83 -2.83
N PHE A 281 -17.16 30.34 -4.09
CA PHE A 281 -17.50 31.20 -5.24
C PHE A 281 -18.94 31.67 -5.25
N GLN A 282 -19.91 30.78 -4.94
CA GLN A 282 -21.34 31.13 -4.91
C GLN A 282 -21.59 32.31 -3.97
N VAL A 283 -20.94 32.28 -2.85
CA VAL A 283 -21.01 33.33 -1.84
C VAL A 283 -20.45 34.66 -2.32
N GLY A 284 -19.23 34.63 -2.84
CA GLY A 284 -18.62 35.83 -3.36
C GLY A 284 -19.41 36.42 -4.52
N ILE A 285 -20.14 35.62 -5.29
CA ILE A 285 -21.04 36.09 -6.34
C ILE A 285 -22.25 36.78 -5.76
N ALA A 286 -22.89 36.19 -4.71
CA ALA A 286 -24.05 36.80 -4.06
C ALA A 286 -23.75 38.23 -3.55
N GLN A 287 -22.53 38.46 -3.03
CA GLN A 287 -22.08 39.79 -2.60
C GLN A 287 -21.86 40.76 -3.75
N LYS A 288 -21.49 40.24 -4.95
CA LYS A 288 -21.15 41.06 -6.11
C LYS A 288 -22.22 41.12 -7.22
N ILE A 289 -23.39 40.53 -6.99
CA ILE A 289 -24.46 40.50 -8.00
C ILE A 289 -24.77 41.87 -8.53
N GLN A 290 -24.81 42.89 -7.67
CA GLN A 290 -25.09 44.29 -8.09
C GLN A 290 -23.95 44.85 -8.93
N GLU A 291 -22.66 44.58 -8.61
CA GLU A 291 -21.51 45.02 -9.43
C GLU A 291 -21.55 44.32 -10.81
N TYR A 292 -21.84 43.01 -10.86
CA TYR A 292 -22.02 42.28 -12.12
C TYR A 292 -23.22 42.80 -12.92
N GLY A 293 -24.30 43.19 -12.23
CA GLY A 293 -25.46 43.82 -12.84
C GLY A 293 -25.09 45.15 -13.53
N LYS A 294 -24.28 46.04 -12.88
CA LYS A 294 -23.77 47.28 -13.46
C LYS A 294 -22.92 47.01 -14.69
N ILE A 295 -22.01 46.00 -14.67
CA ILE A 295 -21.18 45.62 -15.81
C ILE A 295 -22.08 45.17 -16.97
N LYS A 296 -23.15 44.43 -16.68
CA LYS A 296 -24.10 43.92 -17.68
C LYS A 296 -24.99 45.03 -18.24
N ALA A 297 -25.37 46.02 -17.41
CA ALA A 297 -26.08 47.22 -17.84
C ALA A 297 -25.27 48.11 -18.78
N LEU A 298 -23.93 48.05 -18.66
CA LEU A 298 -22.97 48.68 -19.58
C LEU A 298 -22.77 47.91 -20.89
N GLY A 299 -23.55 46.83 -21.12
CA GLY A 299 -23.57 46.11 -22.40
C GLY A 299 -22.72 44.81 -22.42
N ALA A 300 -22.25 44.30 -21.28
CA ALA A 300 -21.50 43.05 -21.28
C ALA A 300 -22.41 41.85 -21.67
N THR A 301 -21.93 41.03 -22.62
CA THR A 301 -22.63 39.85 -23.12
C THR A 301 -22.56 38.70 -22.12
N LYS A 302 -23.49 37.72 -22.24
CA LYS A 302 -23.47 36.49 -21.44
C LYS A 302 -22.12 35.73 -21.52
N LYS A 303 -21.47 35.76 -22.71
CA LYS A 303 -20.17 35.11 -22.93
C LYS A 303 -19.05 35.83 -22.17
N GLN A 304 -19.07 37.15 -22.20
CA GLN A 304 -18.09 37.97 -21.48
C GLN A 304 -18.22 37.83 -19.95
N MET A 305 -19.44 37.72 -19.42
CA MET A 305 -19.66 37.47 -18.00
C MET A 305 -19.15 36.08 -17.57
N LYS A 306 -19.37 35.02 -18.38
CA LYS A 306 -18.77 33.72 -18.12
C LYS A 306 -17.24 33.77 -18.14
N GLN A 307 -16.66 34.47 -19.13
CA GLN A 307 -15.22 34.63 -19.24
C GLN A 307 -14.62 35.43 -18.05
N LEU A 308 -15.36 36.37 -17.50
CA LEU A 308 -14.91 37.15 -16.33
C LEU A 308 -14.74 36.24 -15.11
N ILE A 309 -15.80 35.46 -14.76
CA ILE A 309 -15.75 34.54 -13.61
C ILE A 309 -14.71 33.45 -13.83
N PHE A 310 -14.63 32.88 -15.05
CA PHE A 310 -13.61 31.89 -15.38
C PHE A 310 -12.20 32.40 -15.15
N ARG A 311 -11.91 33.65 -15.59
CA ARG A 311 -10.59 34.26 -15.41
C ARG A 311 -10.29 34.64 -13.97
N GLU A 312 -11.26 35.10 -13.19
CA GLU A 312 -11.10 35.29 -11.73
C GLU A 312 -10.65 33.95 -11.07
N GLY A 313 -11.35 32.86 -11.33
CA GLY A 313 -10.98 31.56 -10.77
C GLY A 313 -9.64 31.02 -11.25
N MET A 314 -9.34 31.20 -12.55
CA MET A 314 -8.07 30.75 -13.14
C MET A 314 -6.86 31.54 -12.63
N PHE A 315 -7.01 32.87 -12.39
CA PHE A 315 -5.95 33.63 -11.76
C PHE A 315 -5.62 33.16 -10.37
N LEU A 316 -6.63 32.84 -9.56
CA LEU A 316 -6.43 32.31 -8.20
C LEU A 316 -5.81 30.92 -8.25
N ALA A 317 -6.26 30.07 -9.17
CA ALA A 317 -5.71 28.73 -9.37
C ALA A 317 -4.22 28.75 -9.80
N LEU A 318 -3.82 29.72 -10.66
CA LEU A 318 -2.46 29.86 -11.14
C LEU A 318 -1.43 30.03 -10.00
N PHE A 319 -1.82 30.66 -8.91
CA PHE A 319 -0.97 30.84 -7.73
C PHE A 319 -1.19 29.74 -6.69
N ALA A 320 -2.43 29.28 -6.51
CA ALA A 320 -2.78 28.31 -5.47
C ALA A 320 -2.30 26.89 -5.80
N ILE A 321 -2.37 26.46 -7.08
CA ILE A 321 -1.98 25.11 -7.49
C ILE A 321 -0.48 24.88 -7.27
N PRO A 322 0.46 25.71 -7.74
CA PRO A 322 1.88 25.48 -7.49
C PRO A 322 2.25 25.42 -6.00
N ILE A 323 1.62 26.26 -5.18
CA ILE A 323 1.81 26.25 -3.72
C ILE A 323 1.29 24.94 -3.13
N GLY A 324 0.10 24.50 -3.56
CA GLY A 324 -0.50 23.23 -3.13
C GLY A 324 0.35 22.00 -3.53
N LEU A 325 0.88 21.98 -4.75
CA LEU A 325 1.81 20.94 -5.23
C LEU A 325 3.07 20.89 -4.38
N LEU A 326 3.69 22.04 -4.11
CA LEU A 326 4.90 22.13 -3.30
C LEU A 326 4.67 21.60 -1.87
N PHE A 327 3.68 22.13 -1.18
CA PHE A 327 3.39 21.72 0.19
C PHE A 327 2.88 20.27 0.26
N GLY A 328 2.09 19.81 -0.71
CA GLY A 328 1.64 18.41 -0.80
C GLY A 328 2.81 17.45 -0.96
N PHE A 329 3.77 17.78 -1.82
CA PHE A 329 4.99 16.97 -2.00
C PHE A 329 5.88 16.99 -0.75
N LEU A 330 6.09 18.16 -0.12
CA LEU A 330 6.90 18.27 1.09
C LEU A 330 6.31 17.50 2.26
N LEU A 331 4.99 17.55 2.44
CA LEU A 331 4.30 16.76 3.47
C LEU A 331 4.40 15.27 3.18
N ALA A 332 4.18 14.85 1.93
CA ALA A 332 4.32 13.45 1.53
C ALA A 332 5.74 12.94 1.79
N LYS A 333 6.76 13.71 1.38
CA LYS A 333 8.17 13.36 1.58
C LYS A 333 8.52 13.28 3.07
N GLY A 334 8.12 14.26 3.86
CA GLY A 334 8.41 14.30 5.30
C GLY A 334 7.73 13.17 6.06
N SER A 335 6.46 12.87 5.76
CA SER A 335 5.72 11.77 6.38
C SER A 335 6.30 10.41 6.00
N PHE A 336 6.65 10.22 4.74
CA PHE A 336 7.22 8.96 4.25
C PHE A 336 8.61 8.70 4.85
N HIS A 337 9.48 9.71 4.90
CA HIS A 337 10.81 9.61 5.50
C HIS A 337 10.74 9.31 7.01
N TRP A 338 9.88 10.05 7.73
CA TRP A 338 9.66 9.79 9.15
C TRP A 338 9.17 8.38 9.44
N LEU A 339 8.33 7.83 8.57
CA LEU A 339 7.83 6.45 8.69
C LEU A 339 8.94 5.41 8.53
N ILE A 340 9.76 5.56 7.48
CA ILE A 340 10.88 4.65 7.23
C ILE A 340 11.88 4.68 8.41
N GLU A 341 12.13 5.86 8.99
CA GLU A 341 13.02 6.00 10.17
C GLU A 341 12.46 5.37 11.45
N GLN A 342 11.14 5.36 11.62
CA GLN A 342 10.48 4.76 12.80
C GLN A 342 10.27 3.24 12.66
N GLY A 343 10.19 2.74 11.43
CA GLY A 343 10.20 1.31 11.19
C GLY A 343 11.63 0.80 11.35
N ASN A 344 11.88 -0.12 12.27
CA ASN A 344 13.12 -0.89 12.32
C ASN A 344 13.24 -1.82 11.10
N MET A 345 12.92 -1.33 9.89
CA MET A 345 13.23 -2.00 8.62
C MET A 345 14.73 -2.03 8.35
N VAL A 346 15.53 -1.85 9.39
CA VAL A 346 16.97 -2.09 9.38
C VAL A 346 17.27 -3.58 9.20
N SER A 347 16.31 -4.47 9.53
CA SER A 347 16.47 -5.90 9.32
C SER A 347 16.32 -6.32 7.85
N SER A 348 15.66 -5.54 7.02
CA SER A 348 15.45 -5.85 5.59
C SER A 348 16.39 -5.09 4.64
N GLY A 349 17.50 -4.53 5.12
CA GLY A 349 18.53 -3.97 4.22
C GLY A 349 18.13 -2.77 3.37
N ILE A 350 16.88 -2.27 3.47
CA ILE A 350 16.44 -1.09 2.73
C ILE A 350 17.32 0.09 3.13
N LYS A 351 18.28 0.42 2.29
CA LYS A 351 19.05 1.66 2.44
C LYS A 351 18.07 2.83 2.40
N ASN A 352 17.89 3.47 3.53
CA ASN A 352 16.93 4.51 3.90
C ASN A 352 16.78 5.70 2.92
N ASN A 353 17.52 5.72 1.81
CA ASN A 353 17.60 6.83 0.86
C ASN A 353 17.22 6.49 -0.59
N GLN A 354 16.78 5.29 -0.92
CA GLN A 354 16.72 4.85 -2.32
C GLN A 354 15.36 4.94 -3.00
N VAL A 355 14.22 5.07 -2.26
CA VAL A 355 12.92 5.22 -2.93
C VAL A 355 12.70 6.64 -3.42
N PRO A 356 12.85 6.94 -4.73
CA PRO A 356 12.65 8.28 -5.25
C PRO A 356 11.16 8.63 -5.29
N LEU A 357 10.69 9.38 -4.29
CA LEU A 357 9.28 9.84 -4.21
C LEU A 357 8.92 10.86 -5.29
N PHE A 358 9.92 11.53 -5.85
CA PHE A 358 9.70 12.53 -6.90
C PHE A 358 9.31 11.85 -8.22
N SER A 359 8.10 12.18 -8.70
CA SER A 359 7.63 11.76 -10.02
C SER A 359 7.01 12.96 -10.72
N ILE A 360 7.61 13.37 -11.82
CA ILE A 360 7.09 14.49 -12.63
C ILE A 360 5.71 14.18 -13.20
N THR A 361 5.48 12.91 -13.54
CA THR A 361 4.19 12.43 -14.05
C THR A 361 3.09 12.60 -13.02
N MET A 362 3.31 12.19 -11.75
CA MET A 362 2.33 12.34 -10.67
C MET A 362 2.06 13.80 -10.32
N ILE A 363 3.08 14.66 -10.37
CA ILE A 363 2.92 16.11 -10.18
C ILE A 363 2.06 16.72 -11.31
N LEU A 364 2.31 16.35 -12.57
CA LEU A 364 1.53 16.81 -13.71
C LEU A 364 0.08 16.32 -13.66
N ILE A 365 -0.15 15.06 -13.30
CA ILE A 365 -1.48 14.48 -13.09
C ILE A 365 -2.21 15.26 -11.98
N SER A 366 -1.58 15.47 -10.83
CA SER A 366 -2.16 16.23 -9.71
C SER A 366 -2.48 17.68 -10.10
N ALA A 367 -1.61 18.35 -10.86
CA ALA A 367 -1.85 19.69 -11.39
C ALA A 367 -3.05 19.70 -12.34
N PHE A 368 -3.13 18.75 -13.26
CA PHE A 368 -4.23 18.62 -14.23
C PHE A 368 -5.57 18.34 -13.53
N VAL A 369 -5.60 17.38 -12.60
CA VAL A 369 -6.81 17.05 -11.82
C VAL A 369 -7.25 18.25 -10.97
N SER A 370 -6.33 18.98 -10.36
CA SER A 370 -6.63 20.19 -9.60
C SER A 370 -7.21 21.29 -10.49
N LEU A 371 -6.65 21.50 -11.68
CA LEU A 371 -7.17 22.45 -12.65
C LEU A 371 -8.57 22.07 -13.11
N LEU A 372 -8.80 20.77 -13.42
CA LEU A 372 -10.10 20.25 -13.78
C LEU A 372 -11.13 20.46 -12.66
N THR A 373 -10.75 20.22 -11.41
CA THR A 373 -11.57 20.44 -10.20
C THR A 373 -12.03 21.90 -10.12
N VAL A 374 -11.13 22.86 -10.30
CA VAL A 374 -11.47 24.28 -10.30
C VAL A 374 -12.42 24.62 -11.46
N MET A 375 -12.16 24.11 -12.67
CA MET A 375 -13.04 24.32 -13.84
C MET A 375 -14.45 23.76 -13.61
N LEU A 376 -14.57 22.58 -13.00
CA LEU A 376 -15.88 21.98 -12.65
C LEU A 376 -16.61 22.83 -11.61
N ALA A 377 -15.89 23.31 -10.57
CA ALA A 377 -16.48 24.15 -9.53
C ALA A 377 -17.01 25.49 -10.07
N LEU A 378 -16.37 26.04 -11.10
CA LEU A 378 -16.76 27.32 -11.72
C LEU A 378 -17.99 27.20 -12.65
N ARG A 379 -18.39 26.01 -13.10
CA ARG A 379 -19.50 25.87 -14.08
C ARG A 379 -20.83 26.47 -13.61
N LYS A 380 -21.26 26.17 -12.37
CA LYS A 380 -22.49 26.74 -11.80
C LYS A 380 -22.39 28.23 -11.54
N PRO A 381 -21.34 28.75 -10.88
CA PRO A 381 -21.08 30.19 -10.75
C PRO A 381 -21.20 30.97 -12.05
N MET A 382 -20.51 30.49 -13.09
CA MET A 382 -20.56 31.10 -14.42
C MET A 382 -21.99 31.14 -15.00
N LYS A 383 -22.78 30.06 -14.80
CA LYS A 383 -24.17 30.01 -15.26
C LYS A 383 -25.06 31.00 -14.53
N ILE A 384 -24.89 31.13 -13.21
CA ILE A 384 -25.67 32.07 -12.38
C ILE A 384 -25.42 33.50 -12.82
N VAL A 385 -24.14 33.96 -12.84
CA VAL A 385 -23.78 35.34 -13.18
C VAL A 385 -24.19 35.71 -14.61
N SER A 386 -24.03 34.80 -15.55
CA SER A 386 -24.41 35.07 -16.94
C SER A 386 -25.93 35.13 -17.17
N GLY A 387 -26.73 34.50 -16.27
CA GLY A 387 -28.19 34.44 -16.38
C GLY A 387 -28.94 35.65 -15.81
N ILE A 388 -28.37 36.35 -14.82
CA ILE A 388 -29.05 37.44 -14.10
C ILE A 388 -29.25 38.63 -15.05
N SER A 389 -30.48 39.22 -15.05
CA SER A 389 -30.76 40.45 -15.78
C SER A 389 -30.23 41.70 -15.04
N PRO A 390 -29.89 42.80 -15.72
CA PRO A 390 -29.45 44.03 -15.05
C PRO A 390 -30.45 44.56 -14.01
N ILE A 391 -31.74 44.45 -14.31
CA ILE A 391 -32.83 44.91 -13.45
C ILE A 391 -32.96 43.99 -12.19
N GLU A 392 -32.83 42.68 -12.39
CA GLU A 392 -32.79 41.74 -11.29
C GLU A 392 -31.57 41.97 -10.40
N ALA A 393 -30.40 42.23 -10.97
CA ALA A 393 -29.18 42.50 -10.25
C ALA A 393 -29.23 43.77 -9.38
N THR A 394 -29.81 44.83 -9.91
CA THR A 394 -29.98 46.11 -9.14
C THR A 394 -31.03 46.00 -8.04
N ARG A 395 -32.04 45.14 -8.21
CA ARG A 395 -33.07 44.87 -7.25
C ARG A 395 -32.81 43.62 -6.39
N TYR A 396 -31.65 43.02 -6.59
CA TYR A 396 -31.32 41.80 -5.88
C TYR A 396 -31.23 42.06 -4.38
N SER A 397 -32.26 41.57 -3.69
CA SER A 397 -32.26 41.36 -2.26
C SER A 397 -32.45 39.86 -2.08
N GLU A 398 -31.60 39.26 -1.30
CA GLU A 398 -31.63 37.81 -1.06
C GLU A 398 -32.98 37.26 -0.59
N ASN A 399 -33.86 38.19 -0.11
CA ASN A 399 -35.23 37.93 0.36
C ASN A 399 -36.32 38.12 -0.71
N SER A 400 -36.00 38.64 -1.91
CA SER A 400 -37.01 39.05 -2.88
C SER A 400 -37.57 37.98 -3.78
N THR A 401 -37.05 36.74 -3.73
CA THR A 401 -37.53 35.60 -4.56
C THR A 401 -38.74 34.88 -4.01
N LYS A 402 -39.38 35.39 -2.99
CA LYS A 402 -40.64 34.81 -2.47
C LYS A 402 -41.88 35.43 -3.09
N LYS A 403 -42.33 34.86 -4.22
CA LYS A 403 -43.72 34.95 -4.59
C LYS A 403 -44.58 34.20 -3.56
N ASN A 404 -45.56 34.90 -2.99
CA ASN A 404 -46.70 34.38 -2.25
C ASN A 404 -46.40 33.45 -1.05
N HIS A 405 -46.05 34.05 0.10
CA HIS A 405 -46.44 33.47 1.36
C HIS A 405 -47.46 34.41 2.02
N GLY A 406 -48.66 33.88 2.31
CA GLY A 406 -49.68 34.60 3.05
C GLY A 406 -49.15 35.20 4.35
N MET A 407 -49.78 36.26 4.84
CA MET A 407 -49.39 36.97 6.07
C MET A 407 -49.18 35.93 7.19
N ARG A 408 -47.93 35.86 7.66
CA ARG A 408 -47.63 35.05 8.85
C ARG A 408 -48.25 35.71 10.05
N LYS A 409 -49.01 34.94 10.85
CA LYS A 409 -49.49 35.41 12.13
C LYS A 409 -48.34 35.95 12.97
N GLY A 410 -48.44 37.21 13.42
CA GLY A 410 -47.45 37.82 14.30
C GLY A 410 -47.33 37.01 15.61
N ARG A 411 -46.08 36.80 16.04
CA ARG A 411 -45.82 36.20 17.35
C ARG A 411 -45.87 37.28 18.42
N GLN A 412 -46.62 37.06 19.48
CA GLN A 412 -46.73 38.00 20.61
C GLN A 412 -45.42 38.08 21.43
N ASN A 413 -44.68 36.96 21.56
CA ASN A 413 -43.40 36.92 22.27
C ASN A 413 -42.28 36.52 21.32
N VAL A 414 -41.33 37.42 21.06
CA VAL A 414 -40.12 37.21 20.24
C VAL A 414 -38.91 36.95 21.16
N THR A 415 -38.51 35.73 21.29
CA THR A 415 -37.28 35.36 22.02
C THR A 415 -36.09 35.31 21.06
N VAL A 416 -34.86 35.48 21.58
CA VAL A 416 -33.62 35.41 20.79
C VAL A 416 -33.51 34.06 20.07
N PHE A 417 -33.99 32.98 20.72
CA PHE A 417 -34.02 31.64 20.12
C PHE A 417 -35.02 31.56 18.95
N SER A 418 -36.21 32.13 19.10
CA SER A 418 -37.22 32.12 18.02
C SER A 418 -36.74 32.93 16.80
N MET A 419 -35.95 33.99 17.02
CA MET A 419 -35.32 34.77 15.98
C MET A 419 -34.21 33.98 15.27
N ALA A 420 -33.33 33.33 16.03
CA ALA A 420 -32.29 32.49 15.47
C ALA A 420 -32.88 31.36 14.61
N MET A 421 -33.92 30.68 15.11
CA MET A 421 -34.62 29.62 14.38
C MET A 421 -35.35 30.17 13.13
N ALA A 422 -36.02 31.33 13.21
CA ALA A 422 -36.63 31.95 12.06
C ALA A 422 -35.60 32.31 10.96
N ASN A 423 -34.44 32.75 11.39
CA ASN A 423 -33.33 33.07 10.50
C ASN A 423 -32.76 31.86 9.76
N VAL A 424 -32.67 30.72 10.45
CA VAL A 424 -32.22 29.46 9.87
C VAL A 424 -33.26 28.81 8.95
N THR A 425 -34.53 28.83 9.41
CA THR A 425 -35.66 28.20 8.65
C THR A 425 -36.19 29.09 7.52
N GLY A 426 -35.86 30.36 7.51
CA GLY A 426 -36.31 31.33 6.51
C GLY A 426 -35.92 30.98 5.07
N ASN A 427 -34.81 30.32 4.88
CA ASN A 427 -34.32 29.85 3.56
C ASN A 427 -33.82 28.41 3.65
N LYS A 428 -34.79 27.46 3.76
CA LYS A 428 -34.50 26.01 3.95
C LYS A 428 -33.51 25.40 2.96
N LYS A 429 -33.62 25.76 1.68
CA LYS A 429 -32.71 25.21 0.65
C LYS A 429 -31.26 25.63 0.89
N ARG A 430 -31.03 26.85 1.28
CA ARG A 430 -29.70 27.38 1.61
C ARG A 430 -29.15 26.71 2.88
N THR A 431 -29.98 26.65 3.92
CA THR A 431 -29.61 26.04 5.21
C THR A 431 -29.20 24.58 5.06
N ILE A 432 -30.04 23.78 4.36
CA ILE A 432 -29.75 22.36 4.09
C ILE A 432 -28.47 22.25 3.24
N GLY A 433 -28.34 23.03 2.17
CA GLY A 433 -27.13 23.04 1.33
C GLY A 433 -25.87 23.34 2.15
N THR A 434 -25.93 24.32 3.06
CA THR A 434 -24.81 24.65 3.95
C THR A 434 -24.48 23.51 4.91
N ILE A 435 -25.50 22.93 5.59
CA ILE A 435 -25.31 21.80 6.52
C ILE A 435 -24.69 20.60 5.79
N LEU A 436 -25.17 20.28 4.58
CA LEU A 436 -24.62 19.18 3.77
C LEU A 436 -23.17 19.42 3.37
N THR A 437 -22.85 20.63 2.95
CA THR A 437 -21.47 20.95 2.49
C THR A 437 -20.48 21.05 3.66
N MET A 438 -20.90 21.51 4.83
CA MET A 438 -20.10 21.46 6.05
C MET A 438 -20.00 20.01 6.57
N GLY A 439 -21.12 19.27 6.49
CA GLY A 439 -21.20 17.89 6.94
C GLY A 439 -20.30 16.94 6.15
N LEU A 440 -20.06 17.22 4.86
CA LEU A 440 -19.28 16.34 3.99
C LEU A 440 -17.83 16.13 4.49
N SER A 441 -17.17 17.16 5.01
CA SER A 441 -15.85 17.03 5.65
C SER A 441 -15.90 16.14 6.89
N CYS A 442 -16.93 16.34 7.72
CA CYS A 442 -17.11 15.54 8.93
C CYS A 442 -17.53 14.09 8.61
N VAL A 443 -18.26 13.85 7.51
CA VAL A 443 -18.57 12.50 7.00
C VAL A 443 -17.30 11.75 6.64
N LEU A 444 -16.41 12.39 5.86
CA LEU A 444 -15.12 11.79 5.51
C LEU A 444 -14.27 11.51 6.75
N PHE A 445 -14.23 12.46 7.69
CA PHE A 445 -13.51 12.27 8.95
C PHE A 445 -14.04 11.06 9.73
N VAL A 446 -15.36 10.93 9.90
CA VAL A 446 -15.99 9.81 10.63
C VAL A 446 -15.75 8.49 9.90
N ALA A 447 -15.87 8.46 8.57
CA ALA A 447 -15.66 7.24 7.78
C ALA A 447 -14.22 6.72 7.91
N ILE A 448 -13.22 7.61 7.82
CA ILE A 448 -11.80 7.23 7.94
C ILE A 448 -11.44 6.90 9.39
N SER A 449 -11.96 7.66 10.37
CA SER A 449 -11.77 7.32 11.79
C SER A 449 -12.31 5.93 12.12
N ASN A 450 -13.42 5.54 11.47
CA ASN A 450 -14.00 4.22 11.60
C ASN A 450 -13.10 3.13 11.03
N TYR A 451 -12.53 3.36 9.84
CA TYR A 451 -11.57 2.46 9.23
C TYR A 451 -10.31 2.28 10.11
N VAL A 452 -9.64 3.39 10.47
CA VAL A 452 -8.40 3.38 11.27
C VAL A 452 -8.61 2.79 12.68
N GLY A 453 -9.77 3.05 13.30
CA GLY A 453 -10.07 2.58 14.65
C GLY A 453 -10.39 1.09 14.76
N ASN A 454 -10.52 0.40 13.63
CA ASN A 454 -10.80 -1.03 13.58
C ASN A 454 -9.62 -1.87 13.03
N ILE A 455 -8.45 -1.28 12.85
CA ILE A 455 -7.22 -2.00 12.50
C ILE A 455 -6.74 -2.77 13.73
N ASP A 456 -6.71 -4.09 13.61
CA ASP A 456 -6.31 -5.02 14.66
C ASP A 456 -4.99 -5.70 14.28
N THR A 457 -3.90 -5.20 14.83
CA THR A 457 -2.54 -5.68 14.55
C THR A 457 -2.25 -7.03 15.17
N GLU A 458 -2.86 -7.33 16.31
CA GLU A 458 -2.69 -8.63 16.97
C GLU A 458 -3.37 -9.74 16.18
N TYR A 459 -4.59 -9.48 15.70
CA TYR A 459 -5.30 -10.42 14.85
C TYR A 459 -4.56 -10.66 13.52
N GLU A 460 -3.99 -9.61 12.92
CA GLU A 460 -3.18 -9.73 11.69
C GLU A 460 -1.93 -10.58 11.92
N ALA A 461 -1.20 -10.34 13.01
CA ALA A 461 -0.03 -11.12 13.38
C ALA A 461 -0.37 -12.61 13.63
N ARG A 462 -1.49 -12.88 14.29
CA ARG A 462 -1.95 -14.27 14.49
C ARG A 462 -2.33 -14.98 13.19
N ARG A 463 -2.87 -14.24 12.21
CA ARG A 463 -3.13 -14.81 10.88
C ARG A 463 -1.85 -15.22 10.15
N GLY A 464 -0.75 -14.48 10.37
CA GLY A 464 0.53 -14.77 9.74
C GLY A 464 1.16 -16.11 10.16
N LEU A 465 0.73 -16.70 11.29
CA LEU A 465 1.26 -17.95 11.81
C LEU A 465 0.34 -19.16 11.63
N ASN A 466 -0.87 -19.00 11.11
CA ASN A 466 -1.91 -20.03 11.10
C ASN A 466 -2.31 -20.55 12.50
N HIS A 467 -1.37 -21.01 13.31
CA HIS A 467 -1.58 -21.56 14.67
C HIS A 467 -0.48 -21.13 15.64
N GLY A 468 -0.78 -21.09 16.94
CA GLY A 468 0.17 -20.91 18.05
C GLY A 468 0.97 -19.62 18.05
N GLN A 469 2.10 -19.61 18.76
CA GLN A 469 3.05 -18.49 18.82
C GLN A 469 4.33 -18.72 18.02
N PHE A 470 4.64 -19.97 17.65
CA PHE A 470 5.83 -20.32 16.87
C PHE A 470 5.46 -21.25 15.74
N GLU A 471 6.07 -21.04 14.57
CA GLU A 471 5.98 -21.91 13.40
C GLU A 471 7.38 -22.37 13.04
N LEU A 472 7.60 -23.70 13.02
CA LEU A 472 8.73 -24.32 12.36
C LEU A 472 8.29 -24.78 10.97
N LYS A 473 9.04 -24.44 9.97
CA LYS A 473 8.76 -24.80 8.57
C LYS A 473 10.02 -25.38 7.93
N LEU A 474 9.86 -26.39 7.06
CA LEU A 474 10.97 -26.83 6.22
C LEU A 474 11.37 -25.73 5.26
N ASP A 475 12.66 -25.42 5.25
CA ASP A 475 13.29 -24.49 4.33
C ASP A 475 13.93 -25.28 3.19
N TYR A 476 13.35 -25.22 2.02
CA TYR A 476 13.77 -25.94 0.82
C TYR A 476 13.83 -24.98 -0.38
N ALA A 477 14.57 -25.40 -1.41
CA ALA A 477 14.63 -24.64 -2.66
C ALA A 477 13.22 -24.49 -3.27
N LEU A 478 12.81 -23.25 -3.56
CA LEU A 478 11.50 -22.97 -4.16
C LEU A 478 11.39 -23.59 -5.56
N GLU A 479 12.52 -23.65 -6.27
CA GLU A 479 12.65 -24.26 -7.57
C GLU A 479 13.51 -25.52 -7.46
N TRP A 480 13.23 -26.51 -8.32
CA TRP A 480 13.95 -27.77 -8.30
C TRP A 480 15.40 -27.58 -8.75
N ASP A 481 16.34 -27.74 -7.83
CA ASP A 481 17.77 -27.55 -8.10
C ASP A 481 18.44 -28.89 -8.47
N GLU A 482 18.87 -29.04 -9.73
CA GLU A 482 19.62 -30.23 -10.19
C GLU A 482 21.08 -30.18 -9.73
N ALA A 483 21.64 -29.00 -9.47
CA ALA A 483 23.04 -28.84 -9.04
C ALA A 483 23.23 -29.14 -7.54
N TYR A 484 22.20 -28.83 -6.75
CA TYR A 484 22.19 -29.05 -5.29
C TYR A 484 20.91 -29.81 -4.89
N PRO A 485 20.76 -31.07 -5.30
CA PRO A 485 19.55 -31.84 -5.08
C PRO A 485 19.22 -32.06 -3.59
N GLU A 486 20.18 -31.88 -2.71
CA GLU A 486 20.00 -31.93 -1.25
C GLU A 486 19.10 -30.82 -0.71
N ASN A 487 18.97 -29.68 -1.42
CA ASN A 487 18.11 -28.58 -1.04
C ASN A 487 16.66 -28.76 -1.51
N ASN A 488 16.39 -29.78 -2.31
CA ASN A 488 15.04 -30.07 -2.78
C ASN A 488 14.21 -30.77 -1.72
N LEU A 489 12.92 -30.47 -1.69
CA LEU A 489 11.99 -31.00 -0.68
C LEU A 489 12.00 -32.55 -0.59
N ASP A 490 12.05 -33.28 -1.72
CA ASP A 490 12.10 -34.74 -1.73
C ASP A 490 13.38 -35.32 -1.08
N SER A 491 14.49 -34.57 -1.16
CA SER A 491 15.74 -34.99 -0.51
C SER A 491 15.72 -34.69 0.98
N ILE A 492 15.15 -33.56 1.38
CA ILE A 492 14.99 -33.16 2.79
C ILE A 492 14.04 -34.12 3.49
N LEU A 493 12.93 -34.50 2.85
CA LEU A 493 11.95 -35.43 3.42
C LEU A 493 12.53 -36.83 3.70
N ARG A 494 13.56 -37.30 2.97
CA ARG A 494 14.23 -38.58 3.24
C ARG A 494 14.96 -38.63 4.59
N ASN A 495 15.41 -37.46 5.07
CA ASN A 495 16.00 -37.26 6.39
C ASN A 495 15.33 -36.09 7.06
N ASN A 496 14.00 -36.17 7.20
CA ASN A 496 13.19 -35.04 7.65
C ASN A 496 13.63 -34.57 9.04
N PRO A 497 14.10 -33.30 9.18
CA PRO A 497 14.47 -32.76 10.47
C PRO A 497 13.25 -32.55 11.39
N LEU A 498 12.05 -32.32 10.82
CA LEU A 498 10.79 -32.26 11.57
C LEU A 498 10.25 -33.67 11.80
N ASN A 499 10.90 -34.44 12.67
CA ASN A 499 10.55 -35.82 12.96
C ASN A 499 9.92 -35.96 14.35
N GLU A 500 9.40 -37.15 14.63
CA GLU A 500 8.77 -37.50 15.92
C GLU A 500 9.67 -37.20 17.13
N SER A 501 10.99 -37.40 17.02
CA SER A 501 11.93 -37.12 18.11
C SER A 501 12.00 -35.62 18.42
N LEU A 502 12.02 -34.78 17.41
CA LEU A 502 11.97 -33.32 17.58
C LEU A 502 10.63 -32.90 18.20
N LEU A 503 9.52 -33.48 17.74
CA LEU A 503 8.18 -33.18 18.28
C LEU A 503 8.05 -33.60 19.76
N GLU A 504 8.59 -34.75 20.16
CA GLU A 504 8.61 -35.16 21.56
C GLU A 504 9.44 -34.21 22.43
N ASN A 505 10.60 -33.79 21.94
CA ASN A 505 11.43 -32.79 22.62
C ASN A 505 10.70 -31.47 22.77
N ILE A 506 10.05 -30.92 21.72
CA ILE A 506 9.24 -29.72 21.78
C ILE A 506 8.10 -29.88 22.81
N LYS A 507 7.35 -30.96 22.77
CA LYS A 507 6.27 -31.24 23.72
C LYS A 507 6.77 -31.32 25.17
N SER A 508 8.04 -31.59 25.39
CA SER A 508 8.65 -31.68 26.72
C SER A 508 9.09 -30.32 27.28
N ILE A 509 9.13 -29.25 26.45
CA ILE A 509 9.49 -27.91 26.88
C ILE A 509 8.44 -27.39 27.87
N SER A 510 8.91 -26.86 28.99
CA SER A 510 8.02 -26.29 30.01
C SER A 510 7.31 -25.06 29.48
N GLY A 511 5.99 -25.02 29.55
CA GLY A 511 5.18 -23.92 29.04
C GLY A 511 4.53 -24.17 27.67
N VAL A 512 4.95 -25.18 26.93
CA VAL A 512 4.27 -25.64 25.70
C VAL A 512 2.93 -26.26 26.06
N THR A 513 1.85 -25.79 25.44
CA THR A 513 0.47 -26.24 25.71
C THR A 513 -0.07 -27.12 24.60
N GLU A 514 0.26 -26.83 23.34
CA GLU A 514 -0.21 -27.57 22.17
C GLU A 514 0.85 -27.58 21.08
N VAL A 515 0.92 -28.65 20.31
CA VAL A 515 1.77 -28.77 19.12
C VAL A 515 0.91 -29.36 18.00
N GLN A 516 0.75 -28.58 16.93
CA GLN A 516 0.03 -28.98 15.72
C GLN A 516 1.02 -29.17 14.58
N THR A 517 0.69 -30.04 13.62
CA THR A 517 1.57 -30.37 12.50
C THR A 517 0.80 -30.40 11.19
N ARG A 518 1.51 -30.13 10.08
CA ARG A 518 0.99 -30.33 8.72
C ARG A 518 2.01 -31.11 7.91
N GLU A 519 1.53 -32.12 7.21
CA GLU A 519 2.35 -32.94 6.32
C GLU A 519 2.51 -32.28 4.95
N VAL A 520 3.61 -32.60 4.28
CA VAL A 520 3.91 -32.18 2.92
C VAL A 520 4.45 -33.34 2.11
N ALA A 521 4.32 -33.28 0.81
CA ALA A 521 4.86 -34.29 -0.09
C ALA A 521 5.26 -33.65 -1.44
N VAL A 522 5.88 -34.42 -2.32
CA VAL A 522 6.26 -34.01 -3.65
C VAL A 522 5.47 -34.81 -4.69
N ALA A 523 4.70 -34.14 -5.53
CA ALA A 523 4.01 -34.73 -6.67
C ALA A 523 4.90 -34.69 -7.91
N ASN A 524 5.02 -35.78 -8.65
CA ASN A 524 5.62 -35.80 -9.97
C ASN A 524 4.50 -35.80 -11.03
N ILE A 525 4.23 -34.64 -11.61
CA ILE A 525 3.18 -34.41 -12.60
C ILE A 525 3.85 -34.28 -13.98
N ASN A 526 3.63 -35.24 -14.85
CA ASN A 526 4.21 -35.25 -16.22
C ASN A 526 5.75 -35.08 -16.27
N GLY A 527 6.45 -35.56 -15.23
CA GLY A 527 7.91 -35.44 -15.12
C GLY A 527 8.40 -34.18 -14.42
N VAL A 528 7.50 -33.28 -14.02
CA VAL A 528 7.81 -32.08 -13.25
C VAL A 528 7.44 -32.32 -11.79
N LYS A 529 8.37 -32.05 -10.88
CA LYS A 529 8.16 -32.20 -9.45
C LYS A 529 7.52 -30.92 -8.89
N GLN A 530 6.46 -31.08 -8.10
CA GLN A 530 5.68 -30.01 -7.52
C GLN A 530 5.39 -30.27 -6.03
N THR A 531 5.22 -29.24 -5.25
CA THR A 531 4.94 -29.34 -3.80
C THR A 531 3.45 -29.62 -3.55
N VAL A 532 3.18 -30.47 -2.56
CA VAL A 532 1.82 -30.78 -2.10
C VAL A 532 1.73 -30.53 -0.59
N SER A 533 0.79 -29.70 -0.17
CA SER A 533 0.41 -29.55 1.24
C SER A 533 -0.78 -30.46 1.57
N ILE A 534 -0.64 -31.22 2.65
CA ILE A 534 -1.71 -32.08 3.16
C ILE A 534 -2.42 -31.30 4.27
N VAL A 535 -3.70 -30.97 4.08
CA VAL A 535 -4.42 -30.06 4.97
C VAL A 535 -5.64 -30.73 5.59
N ASN A 536 -5.86 -30.48 6.88
CA ASN A 536 -7.08 -30.85 7.56
C ASN A 536 -8.23 -29.85 7.24
N LYS A 537 -9.42 -30.18 7.66
CA LYS A 537 -10.61 -29.35 7.38
C LYS A 537 -10.52 -27.95 7.98
N GLU A 538 -9.95 -27.81 9.17
CA GLU A 538 -9.82 -26.51 9.83
C GLU A 538 -8.89 -25.57 9.06
N ASP A 539 -7.73 -26.07 8.66
CA ASP A 539 -6.76 -25.31 7.85
C ASP A 539 -7.31 -24.98 6.46
N PHE A 540 -7.99 -25.93 5.83
CA PHE A 540 -8.67 -25.72 4.57
C PHE A 540 -9.68 -24.58 4.64
N GLU A 541 -10.53 -24.56 5.68
CA GLU A 541 -11.52 -23.49 5.85
C GLU A 541 -10.87 -22.13 6.16
N LYS A 542 -9.71 -22.11 6.84
CA LYS A 542 -8.92 -20.87 7.02
C LYS A 542 -8.38 -20.38 5.69
N MET A 543 -7.73 -21.25 4.90
CA MET A 543 -7.21 -20.93 3.56
C MET A 543 -8.32 -20.45 2.63
N ARG A 544 -9.50 -21.06 2.68
CA ARG A 544 -10.67 -20.68 1.87
C ARG A 544 -11.20 -19.29 2.23
N GLN A 545 -11.14 -18.88 3.50
CA GLN A 545 -11.54 -17.52 3.92
C GLN A 545 -10.60 -16.45 3.40
N GLU A 546 -9.37 -16.76 3.06
CA GLU A 546 -8.40 -15.85 2.48
C GLU A 546 -8.59 -15.64 0.98
N GLY A 547 -9.32 -16.52 0.32
CA GLY A 547 -9.78 -16.41 -1.04
C GLY A 547 -9.87 -17.76 -1.75
N ASP A 548 -11.03 -17.98 -2.39
CA ASP A 548 -11.27 -19.14 -3.25
C ASP A 548 -11.84 -18.70 -4.63
N LEU A 549 -11.65 -19.57 -5.62
CA LEU A 549 -12.31 -19.46 -6.92
C LEU A 549 -13.31 -20.59 -7.04
N GLY A 550 -14.57 -20.30 -6.71
CA GLY A 550 -15.68 -21.22 -6.88
C GLY A 550 -16.22 -21.84 -5.59
N ALA A 551 -17.16 -22.78 -5.70
CA ALA A 551 -17.75 -23.47 -4.57
C ALA A 551 -16.87 -24.66 -4.17
N MET A 552 -15.76 -24.38 -3.48
CA MET A 552 -14.89 -25.45 -2.95
C MET A 552 -15.51 -26.03 -1.70
N ASP A 553 -15.77 -27.35 -1.70
CA ASP A 553 -16.29 -28.09 -0.55
C ASP A 553 -15.31 -29.19 -0.14
N TYR A 554 -14.77 -29.07 1.07
CA TYR A 554 -13.80 -30.04 1.61
C TYR A 554 -14.41 -31.44 1.73
N ASP A 555 -15.63 -31.57 2.27
CA ASP A 555 -16.26 -32.85 2.51
C ASP A 555 -16.62 -33.55 1.18
N GLU A 556 -16.97 -32.79 0.14
CA GLU A 556 -17.20 -33.31 -1.20
C GLU A 556 -15.90 -33.77 -1.85
N ALA A 557 -14.81 -33.01 -1.73
CA ALA A 557 -13.49 -33.39 -2.23
C ALA A 557 -12.98 -34.67 -1.55
N VAL A 558 -13.10 -34.77 -0.22
CA VAL A 558 -12.76 -36.00 0.53
C VAL A 558 -13.56 -37.20 0.04
N LYS A 559 -14.88 -37.04 -0.15
CA LYS A 559 -15.75 -38.11 -0.63
C LYS A 559 -15.38 -38.61 -2.03
N ASN A 560 -15.00 -37.69 -2.91
CA ASN A 560 -14.65 -38.00 -4.30
C ASN A 560 -13.18 -38.41 -4.44
N GLY A 561 -12.33 -38.08 -3.47
CA GLY A 561 -10.90 -38.30 -3.52
C GLY A 561 -10.17 -37.24 -4.33
N ASP A 562 -10.69 -36.00 -4.37
CA ASP A 562 -10.20 -34.92 -5.24
C ASP A 562 -9.15 -34.04 -4.52
N VAL A 563 -8.39 -33.24 -5.31
CA VAL A 563 -7.38 -32.28 -4.84
C VAL A 563 -7.68 -30.88 -5.36
N PHE A 564 -6.97 -29.89 -4.81
CA PHE A 564 -7.08 -28.50 -5.15
C PHE A 564 -5.75 -27.95 -5.68
N PHE A 565 -5.79 -26.96 -6.58
CA PHE A 565 -4.62 -26.17 -6.91
C PHE A 565 -4.38 -25.10 -5.83
N GLY A 566 -3.12 -24.91 -5.49
CA GLY A 566 -2.72 -23.86 -4.55
C GLY A 566 -2.92 -22.45 -5.10
N TRP A 567 -2.85 -22.30 -6.45
CA TRP A 567 -3.10 -21.04 -7.12
C TRP A 567 -3.82 -21.25 -8.44
N SER A 568 -4.92 -20.51 -8.64
CA SER A 568 -5.72 -20.59 -9.86
C SER A 568 -4.95 -20.27 -11.14
N MET A 569 -3.95 -19.40 -11.04
CA MET A 569 -3.10 -19.04 -12.17
C MET A 569 -2.24 -20.22 -12.62
N TRP A 570 -1.71 -21.01 -11.71
CA TRP A 570 -0.97 -22.25 -12.03
C TRP A 570 -1.91 -23.27 -12.70
N MET A 571 -3.14 -23.41 -12.18
CA MET A 571 -4.12 -24.31 -12.79
C MET A 571 -4.40 -23.95 -14.26
N GLU A 572 -4.59 -22.67 -14.57
CA GLU A 572 -4.86 -22.16 -15.91
C GLU A 572 -3.65 -22.23 -16.82
N SER A 573 -2.43 -21.86 -16.32
CA SER A 573 -1.20 -21.88 -17.13
C SER A 573 -0.83 -23.28 -17.55
N ASP A 574 -1.06 -24.28 -16.70
CA ASP A 574 -0.75 -25.69 -16.99
C ASP A 574 -1.87 -26.41 -17.77
N GLY A 575 -2.91 -25.67 -18.16
CA GLY A 575 -3.99 -26.14 -19.00
C GLY A 575 -5.04 -26.98 -18.30
N TYR A 576 -5.09 -26.90 -16.97
CA TYR A 576 -6.11 -27.59 -16.17
C TYR A 576 -7.37 -26.73 -15.99
N SER A 577 -8.48 -27.37 -15.69
CA SER A 577 -9.76 -26.74 -15.34
C SER A 577 -10.45 -27.51 -14.22
N LEU A 578 -11.53 -26.99 -13.68
CA LEU A 578 -12.37 -27.70 -12.71
C LEU A 578 -12.81 -29.03 -13.29
N ASP A 579 -12.88 -30.04 -12.43
CA ASP A 579 -13.24 -31.44 -12.76
C ASP A 579 -12.29 -32.12 -13.77
N SER A 580 -11.12 -31.50 -14.10
CA SER A 580 -10.09 -32.16 -14.92
C SER A 580 -9.47 -33.30 -14.15
N PRO A 581 -9.27 -34.48 -14.78
CA PRO A 581 -8.56 -35.59 -14.15
C PRO A 581 -7.08 -35.25 -14.00
N ILE A 582 -6.49 -35.62 -12.85
CA ILE A 582 -5.08 -35.48 -12.56
C ILE A 582 -4.56 -36.77 -11.89
N SER A 583 -3.43 -37.26 -12.39
CA SER A 583 -2.76 -38.40 -11.78
C SER A 583 -1.26 -38.12 -11.64
N PHE A 584 -0.67 -38.53 -10.53
CA PHE A 584 0.74 -38.31 -10.26
C PHE A 584 1.29 -39.30 -9.23
N GLU A 585 2.61 -39.46 -9.24
CA GLU A 585 3.36 -40.14 -8.20
C GLU A 585 3.64 -39.14 -7.07
N LEU A 586 3.25 -39.48 -5.85
CA LEU A 586 3.46 -38.68 -4.64
C LEU A 586 4.61 -39.28 -3.84
N ASP A 587 5.69 -38.52 -3.63
CA ASP A 587 6.87 -38.92 -2.85
C ASP A 587 6.80 -38.19 -1.49
N ASN A 588 6.73 -38.94 -0.38
CA ASN A 588 6.74 -38.39 0.98
C ASN A 588 8.12 -38.50 1.65
N GLY A 589 9.16 -38.89 0.89
CA GLY A 589 10.51 -39.09 1.37
C GLY A 589 10.81 -40.55 1.79
N THR A 590 9.82 -41.29 2.26
CA THR A 590 9.97 -42.70 2.64
C THR A 590 9.48 -43.67 1.56
N GLU A 591 8.42 -43.30 0.88
CA GLU A 591 7.79 -44.13 -0.15
C GLU A 591 7.14 -43.32 -1.25
N LYS A 592 6.78 -43.97 -2.33
CA LYS A 592 6.10 -43.40 -3.47
C LYS A 592 4.71 -43.96 -3.60
N LEU A 593 3.71 -43.11 -3.54
CA LEU A 593 2.30 -43.44 -3.61
C LEU A 593 1.73 -42.95 -4.96
N LEU A 594 0.81 -43.68 -5.54
CA LEU A 594 0.12 -43.29 -6.77
C LEU A 594 -1.20 -42.65 -6.40
N TYR A 595 -1.41 -41.42 -6.91
CA TYR A 595 -2.67 -40.70 -6.79
C TYR A 595 -3.38 -40.62 -8.15
N ASP A 596 -4.70 -40.78 -8.15
CA ASP A 596 -5.57 -40.64 -9.31
C ASP A 596 -6.91 -40.06 -8.84
N GLY A 597 -7.27 -38.89 -9.33
CA GLY A 597 -8.46 -38.13 -8.93
C GLY A 597 -8.74 -36.95 -9.85
N ASN A 598 -9.52 -35.97 -9.37
CA ASN A 598 -9.84 -34.79 -10.13
C ASN A 598 -9.49 -33.52 -9.36
N ILE A 599 -9.55 -32.37 -10.07
CA ILE A 599 -9.33 -31.07 -9.50
C ILE A 599 -10.66 -30.49 -9.03
N ALA A 600 -10.88 -30.38 -7.72
CA ALA A 600 -12.10 -29.86 -7.12
C ALA A 600 -12.15 -28.32 -7.10
N GLY A 601 -11.03 -27.61 -7.26
CA GLY A 601 -10.97 -26.18 -7.20
C GLY A 601 -9.54 -25.63 -7.15
N ALA A 602 -9.46 -24.29 -6.98
CA ALA A 602 -8.18 -23.61 -6.81
C ALA A 602 -8.28 -22.47 -5.79
N PHE A 603 -7.23 -22.31 -4.98
CA PHE A 603 -7.09 -21.14 -4.11
C PHE A 603 -6.61 -19.91 -4.88
N LEU A 604 -6.67 -18.73 -4.27
CA LEU A 604 -6.09 -17.51 -4.82
C LEU A 604 -4.58 -17.41 -4.57
N SER A 605 -4.11 -18.02 -3.46
CA SER A 605 -2.70 -18.09 -3.12
C SER A 605 -2.54 -19.09 -1.97
N ALA A 606 -1.79 -20.17 -2.20
CA ALA A 606 -1.37 -21.10 -1.16
C ALA A 606 0.14 -21.36 -1.30
N ASP A 607 0.76 -21.83 -0.21
CA ASP A 607 2.21 -22.07 -0.12
C ASP A 607 2.71 -23.28 -0.93
N SER A 608 1.80 -24.01 -1.58
CA SER A 608 2.12 -25.24 -2.33
C SER A 608 1.39 -25.27 -3.66
N TYR A 609 1.92 -26.00 -4.62
CA TYR A 609 1.32 -26.15 -5.96
C TYR A 609 -0.02 -26.87 -5.91
N LEU A 610 -0.10 -27.97 -5.12
CA LEU A 610 -1.36 -28.69 -4.85
C LEU A 610 -1.66 -28.67 -3.35
N VAL A 611 -2.96 -28.71 -3.04
CA VAL A 611 -3.51 -28.86 -1.70
C VAL A 611 -4.35 -30.14 -1.69
N MET A 612 -4.00 -31.09 -0.84
CA MET A 612 -4.68 -32.37 -0.72
C MET A 612 -5.35 -32.47 0.66
N PRO A 613 -6.63 -32.86 0.73
CA PRO A 613 -7.25 -33.15 2.02
C PRO A 613 -6.53 -34.30 2.76
N GLU A 614 -6.37 -34.13 4.07
CA GLU A 614 -5.68 -35.11 4.93
C GLU A 614 -6.28 -36.51 4.82
N GLU A 615 -7.60 -36.65 4.77
CA GLU A 615 -8.28 -37.92 4.64
C GLU A 615 -8.03 -38.59 3.28
N VAL A 616 -7.86 -37.81 2.21
CA VAL A 616 -7.50 -38.33 0.89
C VAL A 616 -6.08 -38.90 0.92
N TYR A 617 -5.15 -38.19 1.53
CA TYR A 617 -3.77 -38.65 1.68
C TYR A 617 -3.68 -39.92 2.57
N HIS A 618 -4.31 -39.93 3.74
CA HIS A 618 -4.27 -41.07 4.64
C HIS A 618 -5.02 -42.29 4.11
N ALA A 619 -5.99 -42.12 3.21
CA ALA A 619 -6.60 -43.25 2.49
C ALA A 619 -5.60 -44.01 1.61
N MET A 620 -4.49 -43.41 1.21
CA MET A 620 -3.37 -44.03 0.50
C MET A 620 -2.45 -44.86 1.43
N GLN A 621 -2.66 -44.78 2.74
CA GLN A 621 -1.94 -45.54 3.81
C GLN A 621 -0.43 -45.29 3.83
N PRO A 622 0.03 -44.00 3.96
CA PRO A 622 1.46 -43.73 4.11
C PRO A 622 2.03 -44.41 5.36
N SER A 623 3.27 -44.91 5.27
CA SER A 623 3.93 -45.65 6.34
C SER A 623 4.43 -44.79 7.48
N GLU A 624 4.87 -43.57 7.17
CA GLU A 624 5.39 -42.56 8.13
C GLU A 624 4.89 -41.18 7.79
N PRO A 625 4.67 -40.26 8.78
CA PRO A 625 4.27 -38.88 8.53
C PRO A 625 5.45 -38.07 8.00
N ALA A 626 5.17 -37.19 7.05
CA ALA A 626 6.14 -36.27 6.43
C ALA A 626 5.84 -34.84 6.83
N TYR A 627 6.22 -34.42 8.03
CA TYR A 627 5.93 -33.09 8.54
C TYR A 627 6.68 -32.01 7.78
N GLY A 628 5.97 -31.02 7.28
CA GLY A 628 6.53 -29.81 6.65
C GLY A 628 6.40 -28.57 7.53
N TYR A 629 5.44 -28.59 8.45
CA TYR A 629 5.13 -27.52 9.39
C TYR A 629 4.87 -28.06 10.78
N VAL A 630 5.33 -27.33 11.78
CA VAL A 630 5.04 -27.58 13.20
C VAL A 630 4.70 -26.26 13.85
N TRP A 631 3.50 -26.14 14.40
CA TRP A 631 3.07 -24.98 15.17
C TRP A 631 3.08 -25.31 16.65
N ILE A 632 3.59 -24.36 17.45
CA ILE A 632 3.76 -24.51 18.88
C ILE A 632 2.95 -23.43 19.58
N ASP A 633 2.05 -23.83 20.44
CA ASP A 633 1.33 -22.94 21.34
C ASP A 633 1.89 -23.05 22.75
N CYS A 634 1.93 -21.93 23.48
CA CYS A 634 2.46 -21.87 24.82
C CYS A 634 1.74 -20.84 25.67
N ASP A 635 1.90 -20.91 27.00
CA ASP A 635 1.38 -19.92 27.94
C ASP A 635 2.03 -18.56 27.67
N GLU A 636 1.24 -17.46 27.64
CA GLU A 636 1.73 -16.09 27.34
C GLU A 636 2.90 -15.63 28.25
N LYS A 637 2.97 -16.11 29.49
CA LYS A 637 4.05 -15.79 30.44
C LYS A 637 5.37 -16.52 30.15
N ASP A 638 5.33 -17.60 29.38
CA ASP A 638 6.48 -18.48 29.13
C ASP A 638 7.03 -18.32 27.69
N VAL A 639 6.46 -17.42 26.87
CA VAL A 639 6.81 -17.20 25.45
C VAL A 639 8.32 -17.01 25.24
N GLU A 640 8.97 -16.11 26.00
CA GLU A 640 10.40 -15.83 25.85
C GLU A 640 11.27 -17.04 26.18
N SER A 641 10.91 -17.81 27.22
CA SER A 641 11.67 -19.01 27.61
C SER A 641 11.46 -20.15 26.60
N VAL A 642 10.23 -20.35 26.14
CA VAL A 642 9.91 -21.36 25.11
C VAL A 642 10.61 -21.01 23.78
N GLU A 643 10.61 -19.74 23.38
CA GLU A 643 11.35 -19.29 22.19
C GLU A 643 12.84 -19.65 22.27
N GLN A 644 13.49 -19.35 23.42
CA GLN A 644 14.90 -19.65 23.61
C GLN A 644 15.15 -21.17 23.57
N ASP A 645 14.29 -21.97 24.20
CA ASP A 645 14.44 -23.44 24.23
C ASP A 645 14.20 -24.03 22.84
N VAL A 646 13.21 -23.55 22.08
CA VAL A 646 12.97 -23.96 20.69
C VAL A 646 14.17 -23.57 19.80
N ARG A 647 14.70 -22.37 19.91
CA ARG A 647 15.91 -21.92 19.16
C ARG A 647 17.11 -22.81 19.48
N ASN A 648 17.34 -23.14 20.75
CA ASN A 648 18.42 -24.03 21.16
C ASN A 648 18.24 -25.45 20.60
N LEU A 649 16.98 -25.95 20.57
CA LEU A 649 16.67 -27.28 20.10
C LEU A 649 16.90 -27.46 18.59
N ILE A 650 16.67 -26.38 17.80
CA ILE A 650 16.84 -26.41 16.34
C ILE A 650 18.19 -25.85 15.89
N SER A 651 19.05 -25.37 16.80
CA SER A 651 20.33 -24.71 16.46
C SER A 651 21.28 -25.54 15.60
N ASP A 652 21.24 -26.88 15.77
CA ASP A 652 22.05 -27.82 15.01
C ASP A 652 21.26 -28.49 13.86
N THR A 653 20.05 -28.03 13.59
CA THR A 653 19.13 -28.63 12.61
C THR A 653 19.14 -27.82 11.32
N SER A 654 19.56 -28.42 10.22
CA SER A 654 19.52 -27.82 8.89
C SER A 654 18.10 -27.87 8.30
N TYR A 655 17.77 -26.93 7.41
CA TYR A 655 16.51 -26.87 6.65
C TYR A 655 15.24 -26.62 7.50
N VAL A 656 15.38 -26.01 8.67
CA VAL A 656 14.24 -25.62 9.50
C VAL A 656 14.27 -24.11 9.76
N GLY A 657 13.29 -23.41 9.26
CA GLY A 657 13.04 -21.98 9.58
C GLY A 657 12.14 -21.83 10.80
N LEU A 658 12.42 -20.85 11.63
CA LEU A 658 11.55 -20.47 12.77
C LEU A 658 10.91 -19.12 12.49
N LYS A 659 9.59 -19.05 12.59
CA LYS A 659 8.80 -17.83 12.52
C LYS A 659 8.09 -17.61 13.84
N THR A 660 8.14 -16.40 14.39
CA THR A 660 7.55 -16.11 15.71
C THR A 660 6.39 -15.13 15.61
N TYR A 661 5.46 -15.21 16.55
CA TYR A 661 4.39 -14.21 16.69
C TYR A 661 4.95 -12.80 16.90
N HIS A 662 6.09 -12.67 17.54
CA HIS A 662 6.74 -11.38 17.78
C HIS A 662 7.19 -10.73 16.46
N ASP A 663 7.77 -11.50 15.54
CA ASP A 663 8.21 -11.03 14.21
C ASP A 663 7.01 -10.57 13.37
N GLU A 664 5.93 -11.38 13.37
CA GLU A 664 4.69 -11.03 12.67
C GLU A 664 4.02 -9.79 13.25
N LEU A 665 4.02 -9.66 14.58
CA LEU A 665 3.46 -8.50 15.27
C LEU A 665 4.23 -7.22 14.91
N GLN A 666 5.56 -7.27 14.87
CA GLN A 666 6.37 -6.12 14.42
C GLN A 666 6.03 -5.70 13.00
N THR A 667 5.88 -6.66 12.09
CA THR A 667 5.52 -6.41 10.69
C THR A 667 4.11 -5.83 10.57
N ALA A 668 3.14 -6.40 11.28
CA ALA A 668 1.76 -5.92 11.30
C ALA A 668 1.65 -4.51 11.92
N GLU A 669 2.37 -4.25 13.03
CA GLU A 669 2.43 -2.93 13.64
C GLU A 669 3.04 -1.88 12.71
N PHE A 670 4.11 -2.22 12.01
CA PHE A 670 4.74 -1.31 11.05
C PHE A 670 3.76 -0.92 9.93
N SER A 671 3.15 -1.91 9.28
CA SER A 671 2.15 -1.70 8.22
C SER A 671 0.96 -0.87 8.71
N SER A 672 0.48 -1.16 9.91
CA SER A 672 -0.61 -0.42 10.58
C SER A 672 -0.21 1.04 10.88
N ARG A 673 1.00 1.29 11.39
CA ARG A 673 1.51 2.65 11.66
C ARG A 673 1.60 3.46 10.38
N MET A 674 2.06 2.86 9.27
CA MET A 674 2.09 3.48 7.94
C MET A 674 0.70 3.94 7.49
N MET A 675 -0.27 3.03 7.55
CA MET A 675 -1.65 3.32 7.15
C MET A 675 -2.29 4.38 8.05
N LYS A 676 -2.15 4.24 9.38
CA LYS A 676 -2.70 5.18 10.37
C LYS A 676 -2.17 6.59 10.15
N LEU A 677 -0.88 6.77 9.90
CA LEU A 677 -0.31 8.10 9.63
C LEU A 677 -0.88 8.73 8.36
N GLY A 678 -0.95 7.98 7.25
CA GLY A 678 -1.56 8.46 6.01
C GLY A 678 -3.00 8.93 6.22
N CYS A 679 -3.78 8.15 6.95
CA CYS A 679 -5.16 8.49 7.32
C CYS A 679 -5.25 9.71 8.23
N TYR A 680 -4.38 9.86 9.24
CA TYR A 680 -4.37 11.03 10.12
C TYR A 680 -4.00 12.32 9.39
N LEU A 681 -3.01 12.27 8.49
CA LEU A 681 -2.66 13.41 7.64
C LEU A 681 -3.82 13.80 6.72
N PHE A 682 -4.48 12.81 6.11
CA PHE A 682 -5.69 13.04 5.32
C PHE A 682 -6.78 13.72 6.16
N MET A 683 -7.09 13.18 7.35
CA MET A 683 -8.09 13.74 8.26
C MET A 683 -7.74 15.16 8.70
N ALA A 684 -6.47 15.47 8.95
CA ALA A 684 -6.03 16.81 9.29
C ALA A 684 -6.30 17.82 8.16
N ILE A 685 -5.98 17.47 6.91
CA ILE A 685 -6.21 18.34 5.76
C ILE A 685 -7.71 18.52 5.49
N VAL A 686 -8.50 17.43 5.53
CA VAL A 686 -9.96 17.47 5.38
C VAL A 686 -10.59 18.32 6.50
N GLY A 687 -10.07 18.21 7.72
CA GLY A 687 -10.45 19.03 8.86
C GLY A 687 -10.20 20.52 8.62
N LEU A 688 -9.02 20.88 8.09
CA LEU A 688 -8.70 22.25 7.71
C LEU A 688 -9.64 22.80 6.63
N ILE A 689 -9.94 22.02 5.61
CA ILE A 689 -10.89 22.40 4.55
C ILE A 689 -12.30 22.58 5.14
N GLY A 690 -12.72 21.69 6.03
CA GLY A 690 -13.99 21.77 6.77
C GLY A 690 -14.08 23.04 7.62
N PHE A 691 -13.01 23.37 8.34
CA PHE A 691 -12.88 24.61 9.10
C PHE A 691 -13.00 25.87 8.20
N MET A 692 -12.31 25.87 7.07
CA MET A 692 -12.40 26.96 6.09
C MET A 692 -13.83 27.13 5.56
N ASN A 693 -14.53 26.04 5.29
CA ASN A 693 -15.92 26.05 4.83
C ASN A 693 -16.86 26.60 5.92
N LEU A 694 -16.67 26.19 7.18
CA LEU A 694 -17.39 26.73 8.33
C LEU A 694 -17.16 28.22 8.50
N ALA A 695 -15.88 28.65 8.49
CA ALA A 695 -15.53 30.07 8.62
C ALA A 695 -16.15 30.91 7.50
N ASN A 696 -16.04 30.47 6.26
CA ASN A 696 -16.64 31.13 5.11
C ASN A 696 -18.15 31.27 5.26
N THR A 697 -18.85 30.21 5.65
CA THR A 697 -20.31 30.22 5.86
C THR A 697 -20.72 31.19 6.95
N MET A 698 -20.00 31.22 8.07
CA MET A 698 -20.28 32.16 9.16
C MET A 698 -20.05 33.61 8.75
N ILE A 699 -18.95 33.91 8.07
CA ILE A 699 -18.65 35.26 7.55
C ILE A 699 -19.80 35.75 6.67
N ILE A 700 -20.33 34.88 5.81
CA ILE A 700 -21.41 35.24 4.90
C ILE A 700 -22.72 35.48 5.60
N ASN A 701 -23.11 34.55 6.50
CA ASN A 701 -24.35 34.70 7.23
C ASN A 701 -24.40 36.04 7.99
N ILE A 702 -23.27 36.50 8.48
CA ILE A 702 -23.16 37.79 9.17
C ILE A 702 -23.17 38.97 8.20
N THR A 703 -22.37 38.91 7.13
CA THR A 703 -22.24 39.99 6.16
C THR A 703 -23.57 40.24 5.42
N THR A 704 -24.28 39.17 5.03
CA THR A 704 -25.58 39.33 4.33
C THR A 704 -26.71 39.83 5.24
N LYS A 705 -26.61 39.66 6.55
CA LYS A 705 -27.61 40.12 7.54
C LYS A 705 -27.17 41.36 8.30
N ARG A 706 -26.07 41.99 7.91
CA ARG A 706 -25.50 43.14 8.59
C ARG A 706 -26.52 44.30 8.75
N GLN A 707 -27.24 44.58 7.66
CA GLN A 707 -28.31 45.61 7.67
C GLN A 707 -29.48 45.23 8.59
N GLU A 708 -29.96 43.95 8.53
CA GLU A 708 -31.01 43.44 9.40
C GLU A 708 -30.63 43.60 10.88
N TYR A 709 -29.38 43.24 11.22
CA TYR A 709 -28.87 43.40 12.59
C TYR A 709 -28.76 44.87 13.02
N GLY A 710 -28.36 45.72 12.08
CA GLY A 710 -28.36 47.18 12.33
C GLY A 710 -29.76 47.73 12.64
N VAL A 711 -30.78 47.35 11.88
CA VAL A 711 -32.18 47.73 12.11
C VAL A 711 -32.70 47.19 13.45
N LEU A 712 -32.43 45.92 13.78
CA LEU A 712 -32.83 45.32 15.04
C LEU A 712 -32.18 46.01 16.24
N GLN A 713 -30.93 46.40 16.14
CA GLN A 713 -30.29 47.20 17.19
C GLN A 713 -30.85 48.63 17.31
N ALA A 714 -31.23 49.20 16.18
CA ALA A 714 -31.92 50.51 16.19
C ALA A 714 -33.31 50.44 16.88
N VAL A 715 -33.98 49.32 16.82
CA VAL A 715 -35.28 49.05 17.53
C VAL A 715 -35.07 48.58 18.98
N GLY A 716 -33.83 48.43 19.48
CA GLY A 716 -33.52 48.16 20.87
C GLY A 716 -32.86 46.82 21.20
N MET A 717 -32.43 46.05 20.22
CA MET A 717 -31.68 44.82 20.47
C MET A 717 -30.32 45.14 21.08
N THR A 718 -29.99 44.53 22.21
CA THR A 718 -28.69 44.70 22.86
C THR A 718 -27.57 43.92 22.16
N ASN A 719 -26.33 44.40 22.34
CA ASN A 719 -25.14 43.66 21.83
C ASN A 719 -25.04 42.23 22.38
N LYS A 720 -25.53 41.98 23.62
CA LYS A 720 -25.55 40.64 24.22
C LYS A 720 -26.56 39.72 23.53
N GLN A 721 -27.75 40.24 23.24
CA GLN A 721 -28.79 39.49 22.51
C GLN A 721 -28.38 39.21 21.08
N LEU A 722 -27.68 40.15 20.39
CA LEU A 722 -27.11 39.94 19.05
C LEU A 722 -26.10 38.79 19.08
N ASN A 723 -25.16 38.81 20.04
CA ASN A 723 -24.15 37.77 20.19
C ASN A 723 -24.78 36.40 20.43
N ILE A 724 -25.75 36.30 21.36
CA ILE A 724 -26.47 35.06 21.62
C ILE A 724 -27.22 34.57 20.37
N SER A 725 -27.84 35.46 19.60
CA SER A 725 -28.52 35.05 18.36
C SER A 725 -27.58 34.48 17.33
N MET A 726 -26.37 35.07 17.21
CA MET A 726 -25.33 34.56 16.32
C MET A 726 -24.77 33.20 16.79
N GLN A 727 -24.52 33.04 18.08
CA GLN A 727 -24.09 31.76 18.68
C GLN A 727 -25.13 30.67 18.46
N LEU A 728 -26.41 30.94 18.69
CA LEU A 728 -27.51 29.98 18.47
C LEU A 728 -27.62 29.56 16.99
N GLN A 729 -27.47 30.50 16.05
CA GLN A 729 -27.48 30.16 14.63
C GLN A 729 -26.30 29.25 14.27
N GLY A 730 -25.08 29.56 14.74
CA GLY A 730 -23.93 28.71 14.57
C GLY A 730 -24.12 27.33 15.18
N LEU A 731 -24.68 27.25 16.37
CA LEU A 731 -24.95 25.97 17.07
C LEU A 731 -25.91 25.08 16.25
N ILE A 732 -26.98 25.66 15.67
CA ILE A 732 -27.93 24.91 14.83
C ILE A 732 -27.23 24.33 13.60
N PHE A 733 -26.33 25.10 12.94
CA PHE A 733 -25.53 24.61 11.81
C PHE A 733 -24.61 23.49 12.27
N THR A 734 -23.94 23.65 13.41
CA THR A 734 -23.00 22.63 13.96
C THR A 734 -23.72 21.35 14.31
N ILE A 735 -24.85 21.40 15.01
CA ILE A 735 -25.64 20.21 15.33
C ILE A 735 -26.11 19.53 14.04
N GLY A 736 -26.62 20.29 13.06
CA GLY A 736 -27.02 19.74 11.77
C GLY A 736 -25.83 19.05 11.03
N THR A 737 -24.64 19.65 11.09
CA THR A 737 -23.41 19.11 10.52
C THR A 737 -23.01 17.79 11.18
N ILE A 738 -23.02 17.74 12.52
CA ILE A 738 -22.69 16.53 13.30
C ILE A 738 -23.70 15.42 13.00
N LEU A 739 -25.01 15.73 12.95
CA LEU A 739 -26.04 14.76 12.62
C LEU A 739 -25.82 14.14 11.22
N VAL A 740 -25.51 14.97 10.21
CA VAL A 740 -25.16 14.48 8.86
C VAL A 740 -23.90 13.62 8.90
N ALA A 741 -22.87 14.05 9.64
CA ALA A 741 -21.62 13.30 9.80
C ALA A 741 -21.84 11.88 10.37
N LEU A 742 -22.68 11.77 11.41
CA LEU A 742 -22.97 10.48 12.04
C LEU A 742 -23.92 9.62 11.18
N MET A 743 -25.00 10.22 10.63
CA MET A 743 -25.97 9.46 9.83
C MET A 743 -25.40 8.92 8.53
N VAL A 744 -24.41 9.57 7.94
CA VAL A 744 -23.82 9.18 6.66
C VAL A 744 -22.43 8.57 6.86
N GLY A 745 -21.62 9.13 7.74
CA GLY A 745 -20.23 8.70 7.96
C GLY A 745 -20.11 7.33 8.63
N LEU A 746 -20.98 7.01 9.61
CA LEU A 746 -20.95 5.68 10.26
C LEU A 746 -21.33 4.54 9.28
N PRO A 747 -22.41 4.65 8.49
CA PRO A 747 -22.72 3.63 7.48
C PRO A 747 -21.60 3.44 6.44
N ILE A 748 -21.02 4.55 5.95
CA ILE A 748 -19.90 4.47 5.00
C ILE A 748 -18.69 3.80 5.68
N GLY A 749 -18.34 4.19 6.91
CA GLY A 749 -17.24 3.58 7.66
C GLY A 749 -17.46 2.09 7.90
N ARG A 750 -18.70 1.68 8.21
CA ARG A 750 -19.04 0.25 8.35
C ARG A 750 -18.93 -0.51 7.03
N MET A 751 -19.32 0.12 5.91
CA MET A 751 -19.16 -0.47 4.58
C MET A 751 -17.68 -0.68 4.23
N LEU A 752 -16.83 0.32 4.51
CA LEU A 752 -15.37 0.22 4.33
C LEU A 752 -14.78 -0.90 5.20
N PHE A 753 -15.21 -0.98 6.47
CA PHE A 753 -14.82 -2.07 7.37
C PHE A 753 -15.22 -3.45 6.81
N SER A 754 -16.48 -3.60 6.35
CA SER A 754 -16.95 -4.87 5.81
C SER A 754 -16.18 -5.30 4.57
N TYR A 755 -15.87 -4.35 3.69
CA TYR A 755 -15.04 -4.59 2.52
C TYR A 755 -13.61 -5.01 2.91
N ALA A 756 -12.98 -4.29 3.85
CA ALA A 756 -11.65 -4.62 4.33
C ALA A 756 -11.60 -5.98 5.04
N LYS A 757 -12.64 -6.32 5.83
CA LYS A 757 -12.77 -7.64 6.47
C LYS A 757 -12.89 -8.77 5.44
N GLN A 758 -13.70 -8.60 4.38
CA GLN A 758 -13.88 -9.61 3.33
C GLN A 758 -12.59 -9.87 2.55
N ASN A 759 -11.74 -8.85 2.40
CA ASN A 759 -10.47 -8.96 1.67
C ASN A 759 -9.27 -9.13 2.61
N GLY A 760 -9.47 -9.49 3.88
CA GLY A 760 -8.36 -9.74 4.82
C GLY A 760 -7.44 -8.56 5.09
N ILE A 761 -7.88 -7.31 4.90
CA ILE A 761 -7.02 -6.12 4.95
C ILE A 761 -6.83 -5.65 6.40
N PHE A 762 -5.57 -5.53 6.85
CA PHE A 762 -5.18 -4.98 8.16
C PHE A 762 -5.86 -5.63 9.39
N GLY A 763 -6.07 -6.93 9.37
CA GLY A 763 -6.59 -7.69 10.51
C GLY A 763 -7.98 -7.26 10.99
N MET A 764 -8.82 -6.69 10.13
CA MET A 764 -10.16 -6.24 10.51
C MET A 764 -11.09 -7.41 10.84
N ASN A 765 -11.24 -7.70 12.11
CA ASN A 765 -12.06 -8.82 12.60
C ASN A 765 -13.38 -8.38 13.24
N VAL A 766 -13.35 -7.58 14.30
CA VAL A 766 -14.53 -7.16 15.08
C VAL A 766 -14.78 -5.67 14.88
N TYR A 767 -16.03 -5.31 14.54
CA TYR A 767 -16.41 -3.92 14.35
C TYR A 767 -16.62 -3.18 15.67
N HIS A 768 -15.87 -2.08 15.86
CA HIS A 768 -16.04 -1.15 16.97
C HIS A 768 -16.32 0.27 16.48
N ILE A 769 -17.21 0.99 17.16
CA ILE A 769 -17.41 2.41 16.87
C ILE A 769 -16.28 3.21 17.52
N PRO A 770 -15.50 4.02 16.78
CA PRO A 770 -14.38 4.79 17.31
C PRO A 770 -14.87 6.04 18.06
N PHE A 771 -15.37 5.88 19.30
CA PHE A 771 -15.93 6.97 20.09
C PHE A 771 -14.95 8.10 20.37
N ALA A 772 -13.66 7.80 20.62
CA ALA A 772 -12.66 8.81 20.96
C ALA A 772 -12.42 9.83 19.82
N PRO A 773 -12.09 9.45 18.58
CA PRO A 773 -11.91 10.41 17.48
C PRO A 773 -13.22 11.12 17.10
N ILE A 774 -14.39 10.46 17.20
CA ILE A 774 -15.70 11.09 16.95
C ILE A 774 -15.98 12.17 18.00
N SER A 775 -15.78 11.90 19.29
CA SER A 775 -15.97 12.88 20.35
C SER A 775 -14.99 14.04 20.24
N LEU A 776 -13.72 13.78 19.84
CA LEU A 776 -12.75 14.82 19.56
C LEU A 776 -13.19 15.73 18.40
N MET A 777 -13.70 15.15 17.30
CA MET A 777 -14.24 15.90 16.17
C MET A 777 -15.42 16.82 16.62
N ILE A 778 -16.37 16.29 17.39
CA ILE A 778 -17.52 17.04 17.90
C ILE A 778 -17.06 18.22 18.75
N LEU A 779 -16.10 17.97 19.65
CA LEU A 779 -15.52 18.99 20.52
C LEU A 779 -14.79 20.07 19.72
N LEU A 780 -13.94 19.69 18.76
CA LEU A 780 -13.19 20.62 17.92
C LEU A 780 -14.13 21.49 17.07
N VAL A 781 -15.12 20.90 16.41
CA VAL A 781 -16.09 21.65 15.59
C VAL A 781 -16.90 22.60 16.46
N GLY A 782 -17.28 22.18 17.67
CA GLY A 782 -18.00 23.02 18.65
C GLY A 782 -17.17 24.20 19.14
N ILE A 783 -15.89 23.97 19.52
CA ILE A 783 -14.98 25.05 19.96
C ILE A 783 -14.75 26.03 18.82
N LEU A 784 -14.41 25.54 17.61
CA LEU A 784 -14.16 26.37 16.45
C LEU A 784 -15.37 27.24 16.10
N GLN A 785 -16.57 26.69 16.20
CA GLN A 785 -17.83 27.44 15.99
C GLN A 785 -17.97 28.57 16.99
N ILE A 786 -17.73 28.32 18.28
CA ILE A 786 -17.84 29.34 19.34
C ILE A 786 -16.82 30.45 19.13
N VAL A 787 -15.55 30.08 18.86
CA VAL A 787 -14.47 31.05 18.60
C VAL A 787 -14.76 31.90 17.40
N LEU A 788 -15.17 31.32 16.26
CA LEU A 788 -15.54 32.05 15.07
C LEU A 788 -16.70 33.01 15.30
N SER A 789 -17.76 32.56 15.99
CA SER A 789 -18.91 33.41 16.31
C SER A 789 -18.50 34.59 17.20
N CYS A 790 -17.62 34.39 18.19
CA CYS A 790 -17.08 35.44 19.05
C CYS A 790 -16.24 36.47 18.27
N ILE A 791 -15.33 36.01 17.39
CA ILE A 791 -14.49 36.88 16.56
C ILE A 791 -15.36 37.73 15.63
N LEU A 792 -16.33 37.15 14.96
CA LEU A 792 -17.19 37.83 14.02
C LEU A 792 -18.15 38.81 14.71
N SER A 793 -18.69 38.43 15.87
CA SER A 793 -19.49 39.37 16.70
C SER A 793 -18.67 40.55 17.18
N SER A 794 -17.42 40.32 17.60
CA SER A 794 -16.51 41.41 18.02
C SER A 794 -16.20 42.37 16.88
N ASN A 795 -15.99 41.85 15.64
CA ASN A 795 -15.74 42.69 14.47
C ASN A 795 -16.97 43.55 14.11
N LEU A 796 -18.18 43.00 14.20
CA LEU A 796 -19.42 43.79 14.04
C LEU A 796 -19.53 44.95 15.03
N LYS A 797 -19.13 44.75 16.28
CA LYS A 797 -19.21 45.78 17.32
C LYS A 797 -18.31 47.00 17.05
N LYS A 798 -17.24 46.86 16.28
CA LYS A 798 -16.33 47.94 15.91
C LYS A 798 -16.94 48.92 14.90
N GLU A 799 -18.02 48.56 14.24
CA GLU A 799 -18.72 49.40 13.26
C GLU A 799 -19.84 50.21 13.90
N THR A 800 -20.00 51.44 13.42
CA THR A 800 -21.11 52.27 13.91
C THR A 800 -22.48 51.78 13.44
N LEU A 801 -23.53 52.05 14.22
CA LEU A 801 -24.90 51.63 13.90
C LEU A 801 -25.34 52.19 12.53
N VAL A 802 -24.93 53.42 12.25
CA VAL A 802 -25.25 54.14 11.00
C VAL A 802 -24.59 53.46 9.82
N ASP A 803 -23.32 53.03 9.94
CA ASP A 803 -22.60 52.29 8.88
C ASP A 803 -23.24 50.96 8.59
N ARG A 804 -23.76 50.26 9.60
CA ARG A 804 -24.48 49.00 9.43
C ARG A 804 -25.80 49.17 8.68
N ILE A 805 -26.57 50.18 9.00
CA ILE A 805 -27.88 50.47 8.35
C ILE A 805 -27.69 50.97 6.93
N ARG A 806 -26.64 51.81 6.67
CA ARG A 806 -26.31 52.33 5.35
C ARG A 806 -25.62 51.33 4.44
N TYR A 807 -25.22 50.18 4.97
CA TYR A 807 -24.56 49.17 4.19
C TYR A 807 -25.51 48.66 3.09
N GLN A 808 -25.29 49.11 1.88
CA GLN A 808 -25.86 48.58 0.65
C GLN A 808 -24.82 47.58 0.11
N GLY A 809 -24.96 46.26 0.38
CA GLY A 809 -24.05 45.17 0.11
C GLY A 809 -23.32 45.16 -1.20
#